data_3b0aae804f1d6bbdde361c4b40d558b7
#
_entry.id   3b0aae804f1d6bbdde361c4b40d558b7
#
_cell.length_a   1.000
_cell.length_b   1.000
_cell.length_c   1.000
_cell.angle_alpha   90.00
_cell.angle_beta   90.00
_cell.angle_gamma   90.00
#
_symmetry.space_group_name_H-M   'P 1'
#
loop_
_entity.id
_entity.type
_entity.pdbx_description
1 polymer ?
#
loop_
_entity_poly.entity_id
_entity_poly.type
_entity_poly.pdbx_seq_one_letter_code
_entity_poly.pdbx_strand_id
1 'polypeptide(L)'
;MPLQTEYNKDTIKESILNKLLRYYGCTIEDATPKQIYAAVASTVRDQIMLKWRFEKEARRSEKAKRLYYLSIEFLTGRWLHNNLLNLCSTKEYEQAFEELGLTLRGMLHEEPEPALGNGGLGRLAACFLDSLATLNLPAMGCTIRYEYGLFRQRIVDGQQVEVPDEWLTYGNAWEIPTQRDAVEVCFGGQMVENWVGGTNYVTLKNTENVIAVPYDLPIVGYDSDVVDRLRTWSAVLPQNFNLEKFSAGDYNGSTEDSNSIAAQISKVLYPEDNTYNGKKLRLMQEYFLVSATLQYAIKDFKRVYGTDMSQLPEKVAFHINDTHPAMVIPELMRILVDEERLPWEEAERITQATVAYTNHTIMAEALEKWPENMMRETLPRIYSIMQELNRRLCQKLFDAFPGQWDRIGHMAILAYDQAHMANLCVAYSHAVNGVSQLHGDILKHTTFADYYAIMPEKFYAITNGITPRRWLMLANPTLSDLLDESIGQGWRKDLNELEKLLPFADDAAFVEKFAAVKKANKERFSRWIYRHQGLELDPTMMFDVQVKRLHEYKRQLLNALHILVLYNRICDDPNYTMAPRTFIFGAKAAPGYRRAKEIIHFINVLAAKVASHERASKMIRIVFLQNYNVSTAEMLMPASEVSEQLSTASKEASGTGNMKFMMNGAVTIGTLDGANVEIADLVGNDNCYIFGMRSNEVEALYAAGTYRSLDIYETNAELRRALNMMFDGSLTPENPKMFEGLYRALVFSDNGGMADPYLVLKDFGSYQQAQSHLGADYLDQKKWTRKEIINVAKSGVFSSDRTIREYNDLIWHLTPLTKKH
;
A
#
# COMPACT_ATOMS: atom_id res chain seq x y z
N MET A 1 -20.14 -22.40 30.88
CA MET A 1 -19.10 -23.31 30.38
C MET A 1 -17.77 -22.65 30.68
N PRO A 2 -16.74 -23.37 31.18
CA PRO A 2 -15.41 -22.81 31.25
C PRO A 2 -14.98 -22.40 29.86
N LEU A 3 -14.28 -21.27 29.73
CA LEU A 3 -13.72 -20.81 28.46
C LEU A 3 -12.71 -21.84 28.00
N GLN A 4 -12.80 -22.29 26.76
CA GLN A 4 -11.83 -23.19 26.15
C GLN A 4 -10.51 -22.42 26.05
N THR A 5 -9.49 -22.86 26.77
CA THR A 5 -8.18 -22.20 26.83
C THR A 5 -7.10 -22.96 26.05
N GLU A 6 -7.33 -24.24 25.74
CA GLU A 6 -6.44 -25.06 24.96
C GLU A 6 -7.00 -25.31 23.56
N TYR A 7 -6.18 -25.04 22.55
CA TYR A 7 -6.48 -25.25 21.13
C TYR A 7 -5.55 -26.33 20.57
N ASN A 8 -5.92 -27.61 20.82
CA ASN A 8 -5.32 -28.76 20.17
C ASN A 8 -6.24 -29.27 19.05
N LYS A 9 -5.78 -30.25 18.26
CA LYS A 9 -6.53 -30.75 17.11
C LYS A 9 -7.96 -31.19 17.45
N ASP A 10 -8.17 -31.83 18.61
CA ASP A 10 -9.48 -32.40 19.00
C ASP A 10 -10.46 -31.28 19.37
N THR A 11 -10.00 -30.31 20.17
CA THR A 11 -10.82 -29.16 20.56
C THR A 11 -11.14 -28.26 19.37
N ILE A 12 -10.22 -28.08 18.41
CA ILE A 12 -10.42 -27.35 17.15
C ILE A 12 -11.50 -28.07 16.33
N LYS A 13 -11.38 -29.39 16.13
CA LYS A 13 -12.34 -30.19 15.39
C LYS A 13 -13.74 -30.09 16.00
N GLU A 14 -13.84 -30.30 17.31
CA GLU A 14 -15.10 -30.17 18.04
C GLU A 14 -15.71 -28.78 17.88
N SER A 15 -14.91 -27.72 17.96
CA SER A 15 -15.37 -26.33 17.76
C SER A 15 -15.94 -26.11 16.37
N ILE A 16 -15.27 -26.58 15.31
CA ILE A 16 -15.72 -26.45 13.93
C ILE A 16 -17.06 -27.17 13.74
N LEU A 17 -17.18 -28.44 14.17
CA LEU A 17 -18.41 -29.23 14.06
C LEU A 17 -19.55 -28.59 14.84
N ASN A 18 -19.30 -28.15 16.07
CA ASN A 18 -20.29 -27.43 16.89
C ASN A 18 -20.79 -26.14 16.24
N LYS A 19 -19.94 -25.39 15.56
CA LYS A 19 -20.32 -24.16 14.83
C LYS A 19 -21.17 -24.47 13.60
N LEU A 20 -20.82 -25.52 12.84
CA LEU A 20 -21.65 -25.96 11.71
C LEU A 20 -23.04 -26.34 12.19
N LEU A 21 -23.14 -27.15 13.25
CA LEU A 21 -24.43 -27.53 13.80
C LEU A 21 -25.23 -26.33 14.35
N ARG A 22 -24.62 -25.48 15.17
CA ARG A 22 -25.33 -24.39 15.87
C ARG A 22 -25.67 -23.20 14.99
N TYR A 23 -24.85 -22.85 13.99
CA TYR A 23 -25.06 -21.66 13.16
C TYR A 23 -25.79 -22.00 11.86
N TYR A 24 -25.61 -23.21 11.34
CA TYR A 24 -26.15 -23.60 10.03
C TYR A 24 -27.09 -24.81 10.10
N GLY A 25 -27.18 -25.53 11.23
CA GLY A 25 -28.03 -26.70 11.39
C GLY A 25 -27.63 -27.87 10.51
N CYS A 26 -26.34 -27.98 10.13
CA CYS A 26 -25.85 -29.03 9.21
C CYS A 26 -24.65 -29.75 9.79
N THR A 27 -24.37 -30.93 9.24
CA THR A 27 -23.12 -31.69 9.46
C THR A 27 -22.02 -31.19 8.49
N ILE A 28 -20.84 -31.75 8.61
CA ILE A 28 -19.73 -31.34 7.70
C ILE A 28 -19.96 -31.85 6.26
N GLU A 29 -20.66 -32.98 6.13
CA GLU A 29 -21.00 -33.62 4.84
C GLU A 29 -22.05 -32.81 4.09
N ASP A 30 -22.97 -32.15 4.81
CA ASP A 30 -24.06 -31.33 4.24
C ASP A 30 -23.67 -29.85 4.05
N ALA A 31 -22.57 -29.43 4.69
CA ALA A 31 -22.16 -28.04 4.69
C ALA A 31 -21.53 -27.62 3.36
N THR A 32 -21.85 -26.41 2.90
CA THR A 32 -21.15 -25.80 1.76
C THR A 32 -19.71 -25.40 2.12
N PRO A 33 -18.79 -25.34 1.16
CA PRO A 33 -17.41 -24.89 1.42
C PRO A 33 -17.33 -23.55 2.16
N LYS A 34 -18.24 -22.61 1.86
CA LYS A 34 -18.30 -21.29 2.54
C LYS A 34 -18.78 -21.40 3.99
N GLN A 35 -19.70 -22.28 4.30
CA GLN A 35 -20.13 -22.51 5.68
C GLN A 35 -18.99 -23.15 6.49
N ILE A 36 -18.27 -24.11 5.91
CA ILE A 36 -17.10 -24.73 6.54
C ILE A 36 -16.01 -23.67 6.80
N TYR A 37 -15.68 -22.84 5.79
CA TYR A 37 -14.75 -21.72 5.96
C TYR A 37 -15.19 -20.78 7.10
N ALA A 38 -16.45 -20.38 7.14
CA ALA A 38 -16.97 -19.49 8.18
C ALA A 38 -16.88 -20.11 9.58
N ALA A 39 -17.13 -21.42 9.72
CA ALA A 39 -16.97 -22.16 10.98
C ALA A 39 -15.49 -22.22 11.41
N VAL A 40 -14.57 -22.48 10.47
CA VAL A 40 -13.12 -22.46 10.70
C VAL A 40 -12.65 -21.08 11.12
N ALA A 41 -12.95 -20.04 10.35
CA ALA A 41 -12.58 -18.66 10.64
C ALA A 41 -13.12 -18.18 12.00
N SER A 42 -14.36 -18.56 12.33
CA SER A 42 -14.97 -18.29 13.62
C SER A 42 -14.29 -19.03 14.77
N THR A 43 -13.76 -20.23 14.54
CA THR A 43 -12.99 -20.99 15.55
C THR A 43 -11.64 -20.31 15.83
N VAL A 44 -10.93 -19.89 14.78
CA VAL A 44 -9.70 -19.08 14.93
C VAL A 44 -9.98 -17.77 15.65
N ARG A 45 -11.09 -17.10 15.29
CA ARG A 45 -11.49 -15.84 15.95
C ARG A 45 -11.76 -16.01 17.44
N ASP A 46 -12.35 -17.11 17.87
CA ASP A 46 -12.55 -17.37 19.32
C ASP A 46 -11.21 -17.40 20.07
N GLN A 47 -10.20 -18.05 19.51
CA GLN A 47 -8.83 -18.05 20.07
C GLN A 47 -8.25 -16.64 20.15
N ILE A 48 -8.44 -15.84 19.10
CA ILE A 48 -7.99 -14.46 19.05
C ILE A 48 -8.68 -13.58 20.10
N MET A 49 -9.99 -13.79 20.34
CA MET A 49 -10.77 -12.98 21.28
C MET A 49 -10.31 -13.10 22.72
N LEU A 50 -9.73 -14.25 23.12
CA LEU A 50 -9.14 -14.42 24.45
C LEU A 50 -7.92 -13.50 24.62
N LYS A 51 -7.03 -13.46 23.62
CA LYS A 51 -5.86 -12.56 23.61
C LYS A 51 -6.27 -11.10 23.52
N TRP A 52 -7.29 -10.79 22.74
CA TRP A 52 -7.80 -9.41 22.62
C TRP A 52 -8.37 -8.85 23.94
N ARG A 53 -9.00 -9.71 24.73
CA ARG A 53 -9.43 -9.31 26.08
C ARG A 53 -8.24 -8.92 26.95
N PHE A 54 -7.17 -9.69 26.89
CA PHE A 54 -5.93 -9.40 27.62
C PHE A 54 -5.34 -8.01 27.22
N GLU A 55 -5.23 -7.70 25.92
CA GLU A 55 -4.75 -6.39 25.46
C GLU A 55 -5.57 -5.24 26.06
N LYS A 56 -6.90 -5.35 26.04
CA LYS A 56 -7.77 -4.31 26.59
C LYS A 56 -7.57 -4.11 28.09
N GLU A 57 -7.39 -5.18 28.83
CA GLU A 57 -7.17 -5.15 30.29
C GLU A 57 -5.76 -4.59 30.61
N ALA A 58 -4.72 -5.06 29.93
CA ALA A 58 -3.34 -4.61 30.11
C ALA A 58 -3.22 -3.11 29.80
N ARG A 59 -3.69 -2.67 28.63
CA ARG A 59 -3.63 -1.25 28.24
C ARG A 59 -4.30 -0.32 29.26
N ARG A 60 -5.47 -0.72 29.80
CA ARG A 60 -6.17 0.08 30.81
C ARG A 60 -5.45 0.10 32.15
N SER A 61 -4.95 -1.05 32.60
CA SER A 61 -4.27 -1.15 33.89
C SER A 61 -2.92 -0.42 33.90
N GLU A 62 -2.20 -0.48 32.77
CA GLU A 62 -0.89 0.16 32.61
C GLU A 62 -1.01 1.64 32.19
N LYS A 63 -2.21 2.09 31.80
CA LYS A 63 -2.44 3.43 31.21
C LYS A 63 -1.47 3.71 30.07
N ALA A 64 -1.22 2.68 29.24
CA ALA A 64 -0.25 2.73 28.16
C ALA A 64 -0.71 3.68 27.05
N LYS A 65 0.23 4.43 26.47
CA LYS A 65 0.02 5.29 25.30
C LYS A 65 -0.46 4.46 24.12
N ARG A 66 -1.38 5.00 23.31
CA ARG A 66 -1.93 4.33 22.15
C ARG A 66 -1.67 5.10 20.86
N LEU A 67 -1.23 4.39 19.82
CA LEU A 67 -1.11 4.90 18.45
C LEU A 67 -2.45 4.73 17.73
N TYR A 68 -2.90 5.78 17.05
CA TYR A 68 -3.93 5.75 16.01
C TYR A 68 -3.24 6.03 14.67
N TYR A 69 -3.15 5.00 13.82
CA TYR A 69 -2.49 5.09 12.52
C TYR A 69 -3.57 5.25 11.44
N LEU A 70 -3.72 6.48 10.93
CA LEU A 70 -4.76 6.82 9.95
C LEU A 70 -4.22 6.67 8.54
N SER A 71 -4.87 5.85 7.74
CA SER A 71 -4.57 5.68 6.31
C SER A 71 -5.85 5.51 5.53
N ILE A 72 -5.92 6.10 4.34
CA ILE A 72 -7.07 5.93 3.43
C ILE A 72 -7.18 4.50 2.91
N GLU A 73 -6.10 3.72 2.99
CA GLU A 73 -6.04 2.35 2.52
C GLU A 73 -5.25 1.43 3.45
N PHE A 74 -5.73 0.17 3.57
CA PHE A 74 -5.02 -0.94 4.21
C PHE A 74 -5.16 -2.19 3.35
N LEU A 75 -4.09 -2.58 2.67
CA LEU A 75 -4.08 -3.77 1.82
C LEU A 75 -3.65 -4.99 2.64
N THR A 76 -4.58 -5.56 3.39
CA THR A 76 -4.32 -6.62 4.36
C THR A 76 -4.03 -7.98 3.73
N GLY A 77 -4.61 -8.27 2.57
CA GLY A 77 -4.66 -9.64 2.05
C GLY A 77 -5.59 -10.53 2.88
N ARG A 78 -5.54 -11.83 2.66
CA ARG A 78 -6.30 -12.83 3.42
C ARG A 78 -5.78 -12.95 4.85
N TRP A 79 -6.68 -13.26 5.80
CA TRP A 79 -6.36 -13.33 7.23
C TRP A 79 -6.11 -14.74 7.76
N LEU A 80 -6.82 -15.76 7.27
CA LEU A 80 -6.82 -17.10 7.87
C LEU A 80 -5.40 -17.63 8.08
N HIS A 81 -4.62 -17.75 7.01
CA HIS A 81 -3.27 -18.30 7.10
C HIS A 81 -2.34 -17.42 7.94
N ASN A 82 -2.43 -16.11 7.78
CA ASN A 82 -1.63 -15.16 8.57
C ASN A 82 -1.96 -15.24 10.07
N ASN A 83 -3.23 -15.39 10.42
CA ASN A 83 -3.65 -15.53 11.81
C ASN A 83 -3.17 -16.86 12.40
N LEU A 84 -3.28 -17.98 11.66
CA LEU A 84 -2.78 -19.27 12.09
C LEU A 84 -1.27 -19.24 12.34
N LEU A 85 -0.51 -18.63 11.43
CA LEU A 85 0.94 -18.44 11.57
C LEU A 85 1.26 -17.60 12.82
N ASN A 86 0.62 -16.45 12.98
CA ASN A 86 0.89 -15.52 14.09
C ASN A 86 0.45 -16.08 15.45
N LEU A 87 -0.59 -16.91 15.48
CA LEU A 87 -1.01 -17.66 16.68
C LEU A 87 -0.10 -18.87 16.99
N CYS A 88 0.85 -19.20 16.11
CA CYS A 88 1.67 -20.41 16.18
C CYS A 88 0.84 -21.71 16.25
N SER A 89 -0.34 -21.75 15.59
CA SER A 89 -1.31 -22.85 15.67
C SER A 89 -1.54 -23.56 14.32
N THR A 90 -0.74 -23.27 13.30
CA THR A 90 -0.94 -23.82 11.94
C THR A 90 -0.97 -25.34 11.95
N LYS A 91 -0.05 -25.98 12.70
CA LYS A 91 0.09 -27.44 12.75
C LYS A 91 -1.14 -28.13 13.36
N GLU A 92 -1.66 -27.56 14.45
CA GLU A 92 -2.84 -28.09 15.15
C GLU A 92 -4.09 -28.01 14.25
N TYR A 93 -4.24 -26.91 13.52
CA TYR A 93 -5.34 -26.75 12.55
C TYR A 93 -5.19 -27.67 11.34
N GLU A 94 -4.01 -27.85 10.79
CA GLU A 94 -3.77 -28.79 9.69
C GLU A 94 -4.09 -30.23 10.09
N GLN A 95 -3.71 -30.64 11.28
CA GLN A 95 -4.07 -31.98 11.83
C GLN A 95 -5.58 -32.15 12.01
N ALA A 96 -6.27 -31.10 12.52
CA ALA A 96 -7.73 -31.12 12.64
C ALA A 96 -8.41 -31.15 11.26
N PHE A 97 -7.88 -30.45 10.27
CA PHE A 97 -8.38 -30.46 8.90
C PHE A 97 -8.23 -31.85 8.25
N GLU A 98 -7.08 -32.48 8.42
CA GLU A 98 -6.84 -33.85 7.90
C GLU A 98 -7.89 -34.84 8.42
N GLU A 99 -8.18 -34.83 9.74
CA GLU A 99 -9.23 -35.65 10.34
C GLU A 99 -10.66 -35.33 9.87
N LEU A 100 -10.89 -34.11 9.42
CA LEU A 100 -12.19 -33.66 8.87
C LEU A 100 -12.28 -33.79 7.35
N GLY A 101 -11.25 -34.33 6.69
CA GLY A 101 -11.19 -34.41 5.23
C GLY A 101 -11.04 -33.04 4.54
N LEU A 102 -10.56 -32.04 5.24
CA LEU A 102 -10.33 -30.69 4.77
C LEU A 102 -8.86 -30.44 4.45
N THR A 103 -8.56 -29.33 3.78
CA THR A 103 -7.20 -28.84 3.59
C THR A 103 -7.14 -27.34 3.85
N LEU A 104 -6.04 -26.85 4.40
CA LEU A 104 -5.81 -25.41 4.57
C LEU A 104 -5.97 -24.68 3.23
N ARG A 105 -5.45 -25.25 2.16
CA ARG A 105 -5.57 -24.69 0.80
C ARG A 105 -7.03 -24.54 0.36
N GLY A 106 -7.89 -25.53 0.64
CA GLY A 106 -9.32 -25.44 0.33
C GLY A 106 -9.99 -24.30 1.09
N MET A 107 -9.64 -24.14 2.37
CA MET A 107 -10.16 -23.03 3.19
C MET A 107 -9.70 -21.66 2.68
N LEU A 108 -8.44 -21.52 2.28
CA LEU A 108 -7.91 -20.28 1.70
C LEU A 108 -8.56 -19.92 0.37
N HIS A 109 -9.04 -20.91 -0.39
CA HIS A 109 -9.76 -20.65 -1.65
C HIS A 109 -11.11 -19.96 -1.39
N GLU A 110 -11.78 -20.33 -0.30
CA GLU A 110 -13.08 -19.75 0.06
C GLU A 110 -12.98 -18.36 0.72
N GLU A 111 -11.81 -17.96 1.20
CA GLU A 111 -11.61 -16.66 1.83
C GLU A 111 -11.59 -15.54 0.81
N PRO A 112 -12.50 -14.54 0.91
CA PRO A 112 -12.42 -13.35 0.06
C PRO A 112 -11.20 -12.51 0.44
N GLU A 113 -10.51 -11.96 -0.57
CA GLU A 113 -9.44 -10.99 -0.33
C GLU A 113 -10.01 -9.58 -0.43
N PRO A 114 -10.02 -8.80 0.65
CA PRO A 114 -10.63 -7.47 0.62
C PRO A 114 -9.74 -6.47 -0.10
N ALA A 115 -10.34 -5.71 -1.01
CA ALA A 115 -9.66 -4.69 -1.79
C ALA A 115 -9.67 -3.32 -1.09
N LEU A 116 -9.29 -3.29 0.19
CA LEU A 116 -9.23 -2.06 1.01
C LEU A 116 -7.94 -1.26 0.79
N GLY A 117 -7.19 -1.54 -0.25
CA GLY A 117 -5.98 -0.85 -0.65
C GLY A 117 -5.62 -1.09 -2.11
N ASN A 118 -4.72 -0.26 -2.64
CA ASN A 118 -4.30 -0.31 -4.03
C ASN A 118 -2.90 -0.92 -4.20
N GLY A 119 -1.94 -0.46 -3.42
CA GLY A 119 -0.53 -0.81 -3.65
C GLY A 119 0.36 -0.65 -2.42
N GLY A 120 1.53 -0.02 -2.63
CA GLY A 120 2.58 0.10 -1.62
C GLY A 120 2.14 0.77 -0.33
N LEU A 121 1.39 1.88 -0.42
CA LEU A 121 0.90 2.63 0.74
C LEU A 121 0.03 1.75 1.66
N GLY A 122 -1.01 1.12 1.11
CA GLY A 122 -1.93 0.28 1.88
C GLY A 122 -1.27 -1.01 2.39
N ARG A 123 -0.34 -1.59 1.61
CA ARG A 123 0.37 -2.78 2.08
C ARG A 123 1.38 -2.46 3.18
N LEU A 124 2.03 -1.29 3.12
CA LEU A 124 2.92 -0.81 4.19
C LEU A 124 2.14 -0.65 5.50
N ALA A 125 0.99 0.02 5.46
CA ALA A 125 0.12 0.19 6.62
C ALA A 125 -0.28 -1.16 7.25
N ALA A 126 -0.60 -2.16 6.41
CA ALA A 126 -0.89 -3.52 6.88
C ALA A 126 0.33 -4.23 7.49
N CYS A 127 1.54 -4.07 6.92
CA CYS A 127 2.77 -4.58 7.51
C CYS A 127 3.08 -3.92 8.87
N PHE A 128 2.82 -2.63 9.00
CA PHE A 128 3.05 -1.91 10.24
C PHE A 128 2.15 -2.40 11.37
N LEU A 129 0.87 -2.67 11.09
CA LEU A 129 -0.02 -3.25 12.12
C LEU A 129 0.45 -4.63 12.57
N ASP A 130 0.89 -5.50 11.66
CA ASP A 130 1.45 -6.80 12.00
C ASP A 130 2.68 -6.66 12.92
N SER A 131 3.58 -5.73 12.61
CA SER A 131 4.77 -5.47 13.43
C SER A 131 4.46 -4.80 14.76
N LEU A 132 3.51 -3.87 14.82
CA LEU A 132 3.06 -3.24 16.07
C LEU A 132 2.54 -4.29 17.04
N ALA A 133 1.63 -5.16 16.59
CA ALA A 133 1.10 -6.25 17.40
C ALA A 133 2.19 -7.27 17.81
N THR A 134 3.13 -7.58 16.92
CA THR A 134 4.25 -8.51 17.19
C THR A 134 5.20 -7.94 18.25
N LEU A 135 5.41 -6.64 18.25
CA LEU A 135 6.26 -5.93 19.22
C LEU A 135 5.51 -5.53 20.50
N ASN A 136 4.29 -5.97 20.67
CA ASN A 136 3.41 -5.66 21.81
C ASN A 136 3.10 -4.16 21.98
N LEU A 137 3.16 -3.37 20.93
CA LEU A 137 2.92 -1.93 20.96
C LEU A 137 1.43 -1.63 20.74
N PRO A 138 0.75 -0.94 21.67
CA PRO A 138 -0.69 -0.70 21.55
C PRO A 138 -1.04 0.22 20.39
N ALA A 139 -1.76 -0.30 19.39
CA ALA A 139 -2.10 0.45 18.20
C ALA A 139 -3.55 0.22 17.72
N MET A 140 -4.01 1.12 16.87
CA MET A 140 -5.22 0.98 16.07
C MET A 140 -4.99 1.57 14.69
N GLY A 141 -5.07 0.75 13.65
CA GLY A 141 -5.21 1.24 12.28
C GLY A 141 -6.63 1.75 12.06
N CYS A 142 -6.77 2.84 11.33
CA CYS A 142 -8.08 3.43 11.03
C CYS A 142 -8.20 3.73 9.55
N THR A 143 -9.29 3.24 8.93
CA THR A 143 -9.60 3.43 7.51
C THR A 143 -11.11 3.41 7.25
N ILE A 144 -11.51 3.54 6.00
CA ILE A 144 -12.91 3.41 5.55
C ILE A 144 -13.20 1.95 5.19
N ARG A 145 -14.39 1.47 5.54
CA ARG A 145 -14.91 0.17 5.12
C ARG A 145 -15.56 0.29 3.75
N TYR A 146 -14.74 0.25 2.71
CA TYR A 146 -15.24 0.32 1.34
C TYR A 146 -16.06 -0.93 0.98
N GLU A 147 -17.28 -0.74 0.49
CA GLU A 147 -18.16 -1.86 0.09
C GLU A 147 -17.60 -2.63 -1.10
N TYR A 148 -17.03 -1.91 -2.07
CA TYR A 148 -16.45 -2.47 -3.30
C TYR A 148 -14.94 -2.29 -3.38
N GLY A 149 -14.32 -1.58 -2.42
CA GLY A 149 -12.87 -1.36 -2.37
C GLY A 149 -12.28 -0.72 -3.62
N LEU A 150 -11.07 -1.15 -3.98
CA LEU A 150 -10.52 -0.90 -5.30
C LEU A 150 -11.16 -1.88 -6.29
N PHE A 151 -11.47 -1.43 -7.49
CA PHE A 151 -12.08 -2.24 -8.55
C PHE A 151 -11.31 -3.56 -8.79
N ARG A 152 -12.05 -4.59 -9.20
CA ARG A 152 -11.49 -5.82 -9.74
C ARG A 152 -11.17 -5.62 -11.22
N GLN A 153 -9.95 -5.95 -11.62
CA GLN A 153 -9.49 -5.79 -13.00
C GLN A 153 -9.82 -7.03 -13.82
N ARG A 154 -10.39 -6.81 -15.01
CA ARG A 154 -10.44 -7.80 -16.08
C ARG A 154 -9.65 -7.30 -17.29
N ILE A 155 -9.08 -8.24 -18.04
CA ILE A 155 -8.46 -7.96 -19.33
C ILE A 155 -9.38 -8.52 -20.40
N VAL A 156 -9.95 -7.65 -21.22
CA VAL A 156 -10.83 -7.98 -22.33
C VAL A 156 -10.24 -7.39 -23.60
N ASP A 157 -10.00 -8.21 -24.61
CA ASP A 157 -9.35 -7.80 -25.86
C ASP A 157 -8.03 -7.03 -25.63
N GLY A 158 -7.24 -7.48 -24.64
CA GLY A 158 -5.98 -6.85 -24.23
C GLY A 158 -6.12 -5.56 -23.41
N GLN A 159 -7.33 -5.08 -23.16
CA GLN A 159 -7.59 -3.83 -22.43
C GLN A 159 -8.08 -4.06 -21.00
N GLN A 160 -7.72 -3.15 -20.11
CA GLN A 160 -8.24 -3.15 -18.74
C GLN A 160 -9.72 -2.74 -18.72
N VAL A 161 -10.53 -3.56 -18.07
CA VAL A 161 -11.93 -3.28 -17.72
C VAL A 161 -12.06 -3.35 -16.19
N GLU A 162 -12.69 -2.35 -15.59
CA GLU A 162 -12.95 -2.28 -14.16
C GLU A 162 -14.34 -2.84 -13.83
N VAL A 163 -14.40 -3.71 -12.83
CA VAL A 163 -15.68 -4.22 -12.28
C VAL A 163 -15.66 -4.11 -10.76
N PRO A 164 -16.83 -4.00 -10.10
CA PRO A 164 -16.89 -3.96 -8.65
C PRO A 164 -16.24 -5.20 -8.01
N ASP A 165 -15.58 -5.01 -6.85
CA ASP A 165 -15.08 -6.12 -6.04
C ASP A 165 -16.07 -6.39 -4.89
N GLU A 166 -16.90 -7.37 -5.07
CA GLU A 166 -18.01 -7.72 -4.15
C GLU A 166 -17.51 -8.61 -2.98
N TRP A 167 -16.44 -8.19 -2.30
CA TRP A 167 -15.81 -8.98 -1.24
C TRP A 167 -16.69 -9.20 0.00
N LEU A 168 -17.76 -8.41 0.16
CA LEU A 168 -18.71 -8.48 1.28
C LEU A 168 -20.00 -9.27 0.99
N THR A 169 -20.17 -9.83 -0.20
CA THR A 169 -21.42 -10.52 -0.62
C THR A 169 -21.87 -11.59 0.40
N TYR A 170 -20.96 -12.29 1.01
CA TYR A 170 -21.25 -13.31 2.02
C TYR A 170 -20.89 -12.88 3.46
N GLY A 171 -20.73 -11.57 3.69
CA GLY A 171 -20.19 -11.05 4.94
C GLY A 171 -18.69 -11.31 5.10
N ASN A 172 -18.15 -10.91 6.24
CA ASN A 172 -16.75 -11.14 6.59
C ASN A 172 -16.66 -11.76 7.99
N ALA A 173 -16.15 -12.98 8.08
CA ALA A 173 -16.03 -13.73 9.34
C ALA A 173 -15.11 -13.05 10.37
N TRP A 174 -14.21 -12.16 9.93
CA TRP A 174 -13.23 -11.47 10.78
C TRP A 174 -13.73 -10.16 11.37
N GLU A 175 -14.73 -9.52 10.76
CA GLU A 175 -15.27 -8.25 11.22
C GLU A 175 -16.13 -8.40 12.47
N ILE A 176 -15.96 -7.46 13.41
CA ILE A 176 -16.73 -7.36 14.64
C ILE A 176 -17.39 -5.98 14.66
N PRO A 177 -18.71 -5.88 14.42
CA PRO A 177 -19.40 -4.61 14.46
C PRO A 177 -19.43 -4.08 15.90
N THR A 178 -19.09 -2.80 16.07
CA THR A 178 -19.01 -2.13 17.37
C THR A 178 -19.93 -0.90 17.40
N GLN A 179 -21.22 -1.09 17.16
CA GLN A 179 -22.22 -0.03 17.01
C GLN A 179 -22.25 1.00 18.15
N ARG A 180 -21.94 0.59 19.40
CA ARG A 180 -21.85 1.50 20.55
C ARG A 180 -20.80 2.60 20.41
N ASP A 181 -19.83 2.42 19.54
CA ASP A 181 -18.75 3.35 19.24
C ASP A 181 -19.06 4.20 17.99
N ALA A 182 -20.27 4.09 17.44
CA ALA A 182 -20.69 4.92 16.32
C ALA A 182 -20.70 6.40 16.71
N VAL A 183 -20.34 7.23 15.73
CA VAL A 183 -20.27 8.70 15.88
C VAL A 183 -20.89 9.38 14.66
N GLU A 184 -21.33 10.61 14.85
CA GLU A 184 -21.90 11.43 13.79
C GLU A 184 -20.81 12.32 13.17
N VAL A 185 -20.75 12.37 11.84
CA VAL A 185 -19.87 13.25 11.08
C VAL A 185 -20.73 14.23 10.30
N CYS A 186 -20.45 15.54 10.44
CA CYS A 186 -21.23 16.63 9.88
C CYS A 186 -20.50 17.28 8.73
N PHE A 187 -21.23 17.54 7.63
CA PHE A 187 -20.73 18.24 6.45
C PHE A 187 -21.53 19.51 6.19
N GLY A 188 -20.90 20.53 5.64
CA GLY A 188 -21.57 21.80 5.31
C GLY A 188 -22.09 22.53 6.54
N GLY A 189 -23.24 23.17 6.37
CA GLY A 189 -23.93 23.90 7.44
C GLY A 189 -23.49 25.34 7.62
N GLN A 190 -24.04 25.96 8.65
CA GLN A 190 -23.79 27.33 9.03
C GLN A 190 -23.11 27.42 10.39
N MET A 191 -22.02 28.14 10.47
CA MET A 191 -21.32 28.41 11.74
C MET A 191 -22.11 29.35 12.62
N VAL A 192 -22.30 28.99 13.88
CA VAL A 192 -22.90 29.83 14.92
C VAL A 192 -21.90 30.00 16.05
N GLU A 193 -21.44 31.23 16.22
CA GLU A 193 -20.54 31.59 17.31
C GLU A 193 -21.30 31.64 18.64
N ASN A 194 -20.69 31.11 19.69
CA ASN A 194 -21.22 31.09 21.04
C ASN A 194 -20.16 31.58 22.01
N TRP A 195 -20.55 32.48 22.90
CA TRP A 195 -19.68 33.05 23.90
C TRP A 195 -20.12 32.66 25.32
N VAL A 196 -19.25 31.95 26.00
CA VAL A 196 -19.50 31.53 27.39
C VAL A 196 -18.24 31.78 28.23
N GLY A 197 -18.40 32.57 29.29
CA GLY A 197 -17.27 32.86 30.18
C GLY A 197 -16.08 33.57 29.55
N GLY A 198 -16.29 34.26 28.41
CA GLY A 198 -15.22 34.94 27.66
C GLY A 198 -14.54 34.06 26.65
N THR A 199 -14.92 32.80 26.51
CA THR A 199 -14.39 31.85 25.51
C THR A 199 -15.37 31.71 24.34
N ASN A 200 -14.90 31.87 23.11
CA ASN A 200 -15.67 31.67 21.91
C ASN A 200 -15.55 30.21 21.45
N TYR A 201 -16.66 29.61 21.08
CA TYR A 201 -16.74 28.33 20.43
C TYR A 201 -17.79 28.31 19.32
N VAL A 202 -17.64 27.44 18.34
CA VAL A 202 -18.53 27.37 17.18
C VAL A 202 -19.33 26.08 17.19
N THR A 203 -20.62 26.21 16.87
CA THR A 203 -21.50 25.08 16.56
C THR A 203 -21.95 25.18 15.12
N LEU A 204 -22.19 24.03 14.48
CA LEU A 204 -22.75 23.96 13.13
C LEU A 204 -24.25 23.72 13.19
N LYS A 205 -25.03 24.40 12.33
CA LYS A 205 -26.46 24.18 12.12
C LYS A 205 -26.72 23.84 10.65
N ASN A 206 -27.81 23.08 10.40
CA ASN A 206 -28.25 22.72 9.05
C ASN A 206 -27.18 21.95 8.29
N THR A 207 -26.53 21.02 8.94
CA THR A 207 -25.51 20.14 8.39
C THR A 207 -26.12 18.92 7.68
N GLU A 208 -25.41 18.39 6.70
CA GLU A 208 -25.63 17.05 6.17
C GLU A 208 -24.87 16.07 7.08
N ASN A 209 -25.56 15.14 7.70
CA ASN A 209 -25.00 14.27 8.72
C ASN A 209 -24.88 12.83 8.23
N VAL A 210 -23.77 12.17 8.59
CA VAL A 210 -23.50 10.78 8.30
C VAL A 210 -23.10 10.07 9.60
N ILE A 211 -23.67 8.90 9.84
CA ILE A 211 -23.27 8.06 10.98
C ILE A 211 -22.10 7.19 10.55
N ALA A 212 -20.97 7.34 11.20
CA ALA A 212 -19.82 6.46 11.06
C ALA A 212 -19.98 5.25 11.99
N VAL A 213 -20.22 4.08 11.41
CA VAL A 213 -20.38 2.82 12.13
C VAL A 213 -19.09 2.01 12.04
N PRO A 214 -18.43 1.68 13.17
CA PRO A 214 -17.16 0.98 13.15
C PRO A 214 -17.31 -0.53 13.10
N TYR A 215 -16.41 -1.15 12.33
CA TYR A 215 -16.14 -2.58 12.28
C TYR A 215 -14.68 -2.81 12.64
N ASP A 216 -14.43 -3.62 13.66
CA ASP A 216 -13.09 -3.93 14.13
C ASP A 216 -12.61 -5.28 13.57
N LEU A 217 -11.41 -5.29 13.00
CA LEU A 217 -10.69 -6.47 12.51
C LEU A 217 -9.52 -6.73 13.46
N PRO A 218 -9.40 -7.92 14.07
CA PRO A 218 -8.30 -8.23 14.97
C PRO A 218 -6.99 -8.41 14.18
N ILE A 219 -5.92 -7.81 14.66
CA ILE A 219 -4.55 -7.92 14.15
C ILE A 219 -3.72 -8.67 15.17
N VAL A 220 -3.39 -9.90 14.87
CA VAL A 220 -2.66 -10.80 15.76
C VAL A 220 -1.17 -10.60 15.60
N GLY A 221 -0.44 -10.39 16.70
CA GLY A 221 1.02 -10.40 16.69
C GLY A 221 1.59 -11.82 16.65
N TYR A 222 2.74 -11.99 15.99
CA TYR A 222 3.42 -13.28 15.90
C TYR A 222 4.02 -13.68 17.25
N ASP A 223 3.63 -14.87 17.75
CA ASP A 223 4.04 -15.38 19.06
C ASP A 223 3.91 -14.32 20.17
N SER A 224 2.80 -13.58 20.13
CA SER A 224 2.48 -12.45 21.00
C SER A 224 1.12 -12.66 21.67
N ASP A 225 0.94 -12.05 22.86
CA ASP A 225 -0.36 -12.02 23.54
C ASP A 225 -1.17 -10.76 23.17
N VAL A 226 -0.57 -9.83 22.40
CA VAL A 226 -1.24 -8.60 21.98
C VAL A 226 -2.01 -8.84 20.68
N VAL A 227 -3.23 -8.34 20.67
CA VAL A 227 -4.08 -8.27 19.49
C VAL A 227 -4.49 -6.80 19.31
N ASP A 228 -3.86 -6.17 18.35
CA ASP A 228 -4.25 -4.84 17.90
C ASP A 228 -5.50 -4.90 17.03
N ARG A 229 -5.91 -3.79 16.47
CA ARG A 229 -7.08 -3.77 15.59
C ARG A 229 -6.89 -2.86 14.39
N LEU A 230 -7.51 -3.24 13.30
CA LEU A 230 -7.84 -2.36 12.21
C LEU A 230 -9.32 -1.98 12.34
N ARG A 231 -9.62 -0.72 12.59
CA ARG A 231 -10.98 -0.17 12.61
C ARG A 231 -11.33 0.37 11.25
N THR A 232 -12.39 -0.15 10.67
CA THR A 232 -12.94 0.31 9.40
C THR A 232 -14.28 1.01 9.64
N TRP A 233 -14.45 2.21 9.08
CA TRP A 233 -15.64 3.03 9.26
C TRP A 233 -16.58 2.90 8.07
N SER A 234 -17.84 2.51 8.31
CA SER A 234 -18.90 2.47 7.31
C SER A 234 -19.78 3.71 7.44
N ALA A 235 -20.03 4.40 6.34
CA ALA A 235 -20.90 5.57 6.29
C ALA A 235 -22.35 5.11 6.14
N VAL A 236 -23.20 5.53 7.07
CA VAL A 236 -24.64 5.22 7.06
C VAL A 236 -25.41 6.53 7.21
N LEU A 237 -26.38 6.76 6.35
CA LEU A 237 -27.23 7.94 6.49
C LEU A 237 -28.17 7.78 7.70
N PRO A 238 -28.42 8.84 8.46
CA PRO A 238 -29.37 8.81 9.60
C PRO A 238 -30.77 8.35 9.20
N GLN A 239 -31.18 8.68 7.98
CA GLN A 239 -32.45 8.29 7.39
C GLN A 239 -32.25 7.77 5.97
N ASN A 240 -32.13 6.44 5.83
CA ASN A 240 -31.92 5.78 4.55
C ASN A 240 -33.21 5.51 3.77
N PHE A 241 -34.37 5.62 4.43
CA PHE A 241 -35.64 5.19 3.87
C PHE A 241 -36.78 6.06 4.43
N ASN A 242 -37.53 6.70 3.53
CA ASN A 242 -38.70 7.49 3.89
C ASN A 242 -39.97 6.64 3.75
N LEU A 243 -40.44 6.10 4.88
CA LEU A 243 -41.60 5.25 4.93
C LEU A 243 -42.89 5.98 4.46
N GLU A 244 -43.01 7.29 4.72
CA GLU A 244 -44.18 8.09 4.31
C GLU A 244 -44.27 8.18 2.79
N LYS A 245 -43.15 8.56 2.10
CA LYS A 245 -43.07 8.55 0.64
C LYS A 245 -43.36 7.15 0.06
N PHE A 246 -42.75 6.10 0.65
CA PHE A 246 -42.99 4.72 0.21
C PHE A 246 -44.45 4.33 0.31
N SER A 247 -45.11 4.62 1.45
CA SER A 247 -46.53 4.33 1.68
C SER A 247 -47.44 5.13 0.79
N ALA A 248 -46.99 6.30 0.30
CA ALA A 248 -47.71 7.11 -0.69
C ALA A 248 -47.51 6.63 -2.13
N GLY A 249 -46.71 5.56 -2.36
CA GLY A 249 -46.42 5.02 -3.69
C GLY A 249 -45.25 5.69 -4.42
N ASP A 250 -44.54 6.64 -3.79
CA ASP A 250 -43.31 7.23 -4.31
C ASP A 250 -42.09 6.39 -3.91
N TYR A 251 -41.88 5.28 -4.60
CA TYR A 251 -40.82 4.33 -4.31
C TYR A 251 -39.44 4.92 -4.59
N ASN A 252 -39.29 5.73 -5.63
CA ASN A 252 -38.01 6.40 -5.94
C ASN A 252 -37.70 7.50 -4.93
N GLY A 253 -38.62 8.35 -4.60
CA GLY A 253 -38.45 9.40 -3.59
C GLY A 253 -38.22 8.86 -2.18
N SER A 254 -38.72 7.61 -1.90
CA SER A 254 -38.48 6.97 -0.59
C SER A 254 -37.02 6.60 -0.33
N THR A 255 -36.20 6.52 -1.38
CA THR A 255 -34.76 6.19 -1.34
C THR A 255 -33.89 7.30 -1.91
N GLU A 256 -34.42 8.50 -2.12
CA GLU A 256 -33.73 9.63 -2.77
C GLU A 256 -32.45 10.02 -2.01
N ASP A 257 -32.49 10.02 -0.67
CA ASP A 257 -31.34 10.33 0.16
C ASP A 257 -30.17 9.34 -0.03
N SER A 258 -30.47 8.08 -0.39
CA SER A 258 -29.45 7.06 -0.67
C SER A 258 -28.60 7.36 -1.91
N ASN A 259 -28.99 8.31 -2.75
CA ASN A 259 -28.24 8.78 -3.91
C ASN A 259 -27.40 10.04 -3.67
N SER A 260 -27.40 10.57 -2.43
CA SER A 260 -26.57 11.71 -2.08
C SER A 260 -25.06 11.38 -2.18
N ILE A 261 -24.23 12.42 -2.31
CA ILE A 261 -22.75 12.23 -2.31
C ILE A 261 -22.31 11.60 -0.97
N ALA A 262 -22.93 11.98 0.13
CA ALA A 262 -22.64 11.43 1.45
C ALA A 262 -22.88 9.92 1.55
N ALA A 263 -23.91 9.41 0.88
CA ALA A 263 -24.18 7.96 0.78
C ALA A 263 -23.09 7.18 0.01
N GLN A 264 -22.26 7.86 -0.77
CA GLN A 264 -21.19 7.24 -1.56
C GLN A 264 -19.85 7.16 -0.82
N ILE A 265 -19.72 7.75 0.38
CA ILE A 265 -18.44 7.86 1.13
C ILE A 265 -17.74 6.51 1.29
N SER A 266 -18.48 5.45 1.67
CA SER A 266 -17.90 4.12 1.88
C SER A 266 -18.11 3.15 0.72
N LYS A 267 -18.32 3.63 -0.52
CA LYS A 267 -18.53 2.74 -1.66
C LYS A 267 -17.23 2.25 -2.29
N VAL A 268 -16.40 3.15 -2.77
CA VAL A 268 -15.23 2.85 -3.61
C VAL A 268 -13.99 3.59 -3.11
N LEU A 269 -12.86 2.90 -3.08
CA LEU A 269 -11.55 3.49 -2.85
C LEU A 269 -11.09 4.22 -4.12
N TYR A 270 -10.65 5.47 -3.99
CA TYR A 270 -10.20 6.33 -5.09
C TYR A 270 -11.27 6.49 -6.20
N PRO A 271 -12.40 7.14 -5.92
CA PRO A 271 -13.34 7.53 -6.96
C PRO A 271 -12.66 8.46 -7.97
N GLU A 272 -13.20 8.50 -9.19
CA GLU A 272 -12.73 9.41 -10.25
C GLU A 272 -12.80 10.88 -9.79
N ASP A 273 -11.68 11.58 -9.76
CA ASP A 273 -11.53 12.92 -9.20
C ASP A 273 -11.24 14.02 -10.25
N ASN A 274 -11.44 13.73 -11.53
CA ASN A 274 -11.37 14.74 -12.59
C ASN A 274 -12.62 15.65 -12.64
N THR A 275 -13.68 15.32 -11.91
CA THR A 275 -14.91 16.10 -11.80
C THR A 275 -15.03 16.80 -10.44
N TYR A 276 -15.82 17.87 -10.36
CA TYR A 276 -16.10 18.56 -9.10
C TYR A 276 -16.71 17.59 -8.04
N ASN A 277 -17.70 16.79 -8.44
CA ASN A 277 -18.35 15.85 -7.51
C ASN A 277 -17.39 14.74 -7.05
N GLY A 278 -16.54 14.23 -7.93
CA GLY A 278 -15.54 13.24 -7.56
C GLY A 278 -14.50 13.79 -6.58
N LYS A 279 -14.01 15.02 -6.81
CA LYS A 279 -13.14 15.71 -5.84
C LYS A 279 -13.84 15.94 -4.51
N LYS A 280 -15.09 16.40 -4.53
CA LYS A 280 -15.89 16.60 -3.32
C LYS A 280 -16.08 15.29 -2.54
N LEU A 281 -16.36 14.19 -3.23
CA LEU A 281 -16.48 12.87 -2.60
C LEU A 281 -15.17 12.45 -1.92
N ARG A 282 -14.02 12.61 -2.58
CA ARG A 282 -12.72 12.32 -1.95
C ARG A 282 -12.47 13.16 -0.70
N LEU A 283 -12.74 14.47 -0.77
CA LEU A 283 -12.64 15.35 0.39
C LEU A 283 -13.53 14.88 1.55
N MET A 284 -14.77 14.48 1.23
CA MET A 284 -15.69 13.94 2.23
C MET A 284 -15.21 12.59 2.81
N GLN A 285 -14.63 11.71 2.00
CA GLN A 285 -14.04 10.46 2.47
C GLN A 285 -12.90 10.71 3.48
N GLU A 286 -12.00 11.62 3.15
CA GLU A 286 -10.85 11.96 4.00
C GLU A 286 -11.29 12.57 5.34
N TYR A 287 -12.21 13.51 5.31
CA TYR A 287 -12.74 14.10 6.55
C TYR A 287 -13.58 13.11 7.35
N PHE A 288 -14.39 12.27 6.71
CA PHE A 288 -15.15 11.23 7.36
C PHE A 288 -14.26 10.28 8.18
N LEU A 289 -13.18 9.78 7.57
CA LEU A 289 -12.18 8.95 8.25
C LEU A 289 -11.59 9.66 9.48
N VAL A 290 -11.18 10.90 9.29
CA VAL A 290 -10.53 11.71 10.34
C VAL A 290 -11.48 12.00 11.48
N SER A 291 -12.64 12.56 11.21
CA SER A 291 -13.59 12.98 12.23
C SER A 291 -14.11 11.78 13.05
N ALA A 292 -14.47 10.68 12.36
CA ALA A 292 -14.89 9.46 13.05
C ALA A 292 -13.80 8.90 13.99
N THR A 293 -12.55 8.89 13.51
CA THR A 293 -11.42 8.38 14.30
C THR A 293 -11.12 9.26 15.51
N LEU A 294 -11.07 10.58 15.34
CA LEU A 294 -10.72 11.50 16.42
C LEU A 294 -11.81 11.55 17.50
N GLN A 295 -13.08 11.62 17.13
CA GLN A 295 -14.19 11.56 18.08
C GLN A 295 -14.12 10.30 18.94
N TYR A 296 -13.87 9.14 18.31
CA TYR A 296 -13.67 7.90 19.04
C TYR A 296 -12.43 7.94 19.94
N ALA A 297 -11.30 8.44 19.44
CA ALA A 297 -10.06 8.47 20.18
C ALA A 297 -10.16 9.36 21.44
N ILE A 298 -10.79 10.51 21.35
CA ILE A 298 -11.04 11.40 22.49
C ILE A 298 -12.01 10.75 23.50
N LYS A 299 -13.06 10.09 23.01
CA LYS A 299 -13.98 9.33 23.87
C LYS A 299 -13.27 8.18 24.59
N ASP A 300 -12.39 7.44 23.90
CA ASP A 300 -11.56 6.37 24.50
C ASP A 300 -10.55 6.94 25.50
N PHE A 301 -9.91 8.06 25.17
CA PHE A 301 -9.00 8.78 26.06
C PHE A 301 -9.71 9.14 27.38
N LYS A 302 -10.85 9.83 27.31
CA LYS A 302 -11.62 10.22 28.49
C LYS A 302 -12.01 9.02 29.37
N ARG A 303 -12.37 7.91 28.74
CA ARG A 303 -12.74 6.68 29.44
C ARG A 303 -11.58 6.04 30.20
N VAL A 304 -10.34 6.14 29.69
CA VAL A 304 -9.16 5.43 30.23
C VAL A 304 -8.31 6.34 31.12
N TYR A 305 -8.13 7.60 30.72
CA TYR A 305 -7.17 8.50 31.37
C TYR A 305 -7.83 9.66 32.12
N GLY A 306 -9.10 9.95 31.88
CA GLY A 306 -9.83 11.08 32.47
C GLY A 306 -10.00 12.23 31.47
N THR A 307 -10.48 13.37 31.94
CA THR A 307 -10.90 14.51 31.12
C THR A 307 -9.84 15.58 30.93
N ASP A 308 -8.67 15.41 31.52
CA ASP A 308 -7.57 16.37 31.41
C ASP A 308 -6.87 16.22 30.03
N MET A 309 -7.26 17.09 29.09
CA MET A 309 -6.73 17.07 27.71
C MET A 309 -5.24 17.45 27.63
N SER A 310 -4.67 18.08 28.66
CA SER A 310 -3.23 18.40 28.66
C SER A 310 -2.34 17.13 28.60
N GLN A 311 -2.87 15.98 29.04
CA GLN A 311 -2.20 14.69 29.01
C GLN A 311 -2.31 13.97 27.65
N LEU A 312 -3.08 14.50 26.70
CA LEU A 312 -3.32 13.82 25.41
C LEU A 312 -2.02 13.42 24.69
N PRO A 313 -0.98 14.28 24.56
CA PRO A 313 0.26 13.92 23.87
C PRO A 313 1.03 12.76 24.52
N GLU A 314 0.88 12.59 25.83
CA GLU A 314 1.53 11.49 26.57
C GLU A 314 0.78 10.16 26.45
N LYS A 315 -0.50 10.19 26.09
CA LYS A 315 -1.40 9.02 26.11
C LYS A 315 -1.89 8.62 24.71
N VAL A 316 -1.78 9.51 23.73
CA VAL A 316 -2.25 9.31 22.36
C VAL A 316 -1.18 9.79 21.39
N ALA A 317 -1.01 9.05 20.30
CA ALA A 317 -0.29 9.50 19.12
C ALA A 317 -1.20 9.32 17.90
N PHE A 318 -1.34 10.37 17.09
CA PHE A 318 -1.98 10.29 15.77
C PHE A 318 -0.92 10.31 14.69
N HIS A 319 -0.94 9.33 13.79
CA HIS A 319 -0.01 9.27 12.67
C HIS A 319 -0.74 9.42 11.34
N ILE A 320 -0.37 10.45 10.61
CA ILE A 320 -0.89 10.80 9.29
C ILE A 320 -0.08 10.05 8.23
N ASN A 321 -0.69 9.06 7.59
CA ASN A 321 -0.06 8.26 6.52
C ASN A 321 -0.38 8.87 5.15
N ASP A 322 0.58 9.59 4.58
CA ASP A 322 0.39 10.54 3.47
C ASP A 322 -0.55 11.70 3.85
N THR A 323 -0.89 12.59 2.92
CA THR A 323 -1.72 13.76 3.19
C THR A 323 -3.21 13.47 3.32
N HIS A 324 -3.67 12.28 2.93
CA HIS A 324 -5.10 11.95 2.94
C HIS A 324 -5.79 12.21 4.30
N PRO A 325 -5.21 11.85 5.46
CA PRO A 325 -5.79 12.21 6.75
C PRO A 325 -5.25 13.53 7.34
N ALA A 326 -4.71 14.45 6.55
CA ALA A 326 -4.14 15.72 7.04
C ALA A 326 -5.10 16.56 7.88
N MET A 327 -6.42 16.41 7.64
CA MET A 327 -7.44 17.10 8.41
C MET A 327 -7.52 16.67 9.89
N VAL A 328 -6.72 15.67 10.32
CA VAL A 328 -6.48 15.38 11.75
C VAL A 328 -6.11 16.64 12.53
N ILE A 329 -5.30 17.51 11.92
CA ILE A 329 -4.82 18.74 12.58
C ILE A 329 -5.97 19.70 12.87
N PRO A 330 -6.72 20.21 11.89
CA PRO A 330 -7.81 21.14 12.17
C PRO A 330 -9.02 20.50 12.86
N GLU A 331 -9.27 19.20 12.68
CA GLU A 331 -10.34 18.50 13.38
C GLU A 331 -10.02 18.30 14.86
N LEU A 332 -8.77 17.98 15.21
CA LEU A 332 -8.36 17.92 16.62
C LEU A 332 -8.46 19.31 17.27
N MET A 333 -8.04 20.37 16.57
CA MET A 333 -8.26 21.75 17.01
C MET A 333 -9.74 22.02 17.25
N ARG A 334 -10.63 21.62 16.33
CA ARG A 334 -12.08 21.80 16.47
C ARG A 334 -12.60 21.13 17.74
N ILE A 335 -12.23 19.88 17.96
CA ILE A 335 -12.66 19.14 19.16
C ILE A 335 -12.15 19.84 20.41
N LEU A 336 -10.87 20.18 20.49
CA LEU A 336 -10.28 20.78 21.67
C LEU A 336 -10.85 22.17 21.96
N VAL A 337 -11.09 23.02 20.96
CA VAL A 337 -11.61 24.37 21.13
C VAL A 337 -13.13 24.38 21.27
N ASP A 338 -13.88 23.70 20.38
CA ASP A 338 -15.33 23.84 20.32
C ASP A 338 -16.06 22.89 21.27
N GLU A 339 -15.53 21.68 21.56
CA GLU A 339 -16.16 20.68 22.43
C GLU A 339 -15.53 20.70 23.84
N GLU A 340 -14.19 20.67 23.93
CA GLU A 340 -13.47 20.64 25.21
C GLU A 340 -13.24 22.03 25.83
N ARG A 341 -13.50 23.10 25.08
CA ARG A 341 -13.45 24.49 25.54
C ARG A 341 -12.06 24.96 25.95
N LEU A 342 -11.00 24.42 25.35
CA LEU A 342 -9.66 24.88 25.62
C LEU A 342 -9.35 26.21 24.92
N PRO A 343 -8.48 27.03 25.51
CA PRO A 343 -7.90 28.17 24.80
C PRO A 343 -7.17 27.72 23.53
N TRP A 344 -7.18 28.56 22.50
CA TRP A 344 -6.60 28.25 21.18
C TRP A 344 -5.13 27.82 21.30
N GLU A 345 -4.33 28.57 22.05
CA GLU A 345 -2.88 28.32 22.22
C GLU A 345 -2.61 26.95 22.85
N GLU A 346 -3.42 26.56 23.82
CA GLU A 346 -3.31 25.25 24.43
C GLU A 346 -3.73 24.14 23.48
N ALA A 347 -4.84 24.30 22.78
CA ALA A 347 -5.30 23.37 21.75
C ALA A 347 -4.26 23.20 20.62
N GLU A 348 -3.66 24.29 20.15
CA GLU A 348 -2.59 24.27 19.13
C GLU A 348 -1.36 23.49 19.63
N ARG A 349 -0.91 23.75 20.86
CA ARG A 349 0.22 23.05 21.47
C ARG A 349 -0.04 21.55 21.61
N ILE A 350 -1.22 21.17 22.11
CA ILE A 350 -1.63 19.77 22.28
C ILE A 350 -1.70 19.07 20.90
N THR A 351 -2.34 19.71 19.94
CA THR A 351 -2.45 19.17 18.56
C THR A 351 -1.08 18.92 17.96
N GLN A 352 -0.21 19.91 17.97
CA GLN A 352 1.14 19.79 17.42
C GLN A 352 1.94 18.68 18.10
N ALA A 353 1.83 18.52 19.43
CA ALA A 353 2.57 17.51 20.19
C ALA A 353 2.02 16.08 20.01
N THR A 354 0.80 15.94 19.48
CA THR A 354 0.13 14.63 19.36
C THR A 354 0.22 14.03 17.94
N VAL A 355 0.45 14.89 16.92
CA VAL A 355 0.37 14.50 15.50
C VAL A 355 1.75 14.35 14.88
N ALA A 356 1.95 13.28 14.11
CA ALA A 356 3.12 13.03 13.26
C ALA A 356 2.69 12.71 11.83
N TYR A 357 3.56 12.96 10.86
CA TYR A 357 3.28 12.85 9.43
C TYR A 357 4.37 12.10 8.67
N THR A 358 3.96 11.12 7.86
CA THR A 358 4.82 10.48 6.87
C THR A 358 4.44 10.93 5.46
N ASN A 359 5.40 11.48 4.73
CA ASN A 359 5.26 11.80 3.31
C ASN A 359 5.63 10.57 2.46
N HIS A 360 4.82 10.26 1.46
CA HIS A 360 5.07 9.17 0.50
C HIS A 360 5.26 9.66 -0.94
N THR A 361 5.25 10.97 -1.16
CA THR A 361 5.20 11.60 -2.49
C THR A 361 6.42 12.46 -2.72
N ILE A 362 7.20 12.19 -3.77
CA ILE A 362 8.33 13.04 -4.17
C ILE A 362 7.89 14.13 -5.12
N MET A 363 7.02 13.81 -6.08
CA MET A 363 6.60 14.72 -7.13
C MET A 363 5.79 15.88 -6.55
N ALA A 364 6.30 17.10 -6.63
CA ALA A 364 5.65 18.30 -6.07
C ALA A 364 4.24 18.52 -6.65
N GLU A 365 4.04 18.19 -7.93
CA GLU A 365 2.75 18.27 -8.61
C GLU A 365 1.70 17.27 -8.07
N ALA A 366 2.16 16.20 -7.44
CA ALA A 366 1.29 15.17 -6.83
C ALA A 366 1.01 15.43 -5.35
N LEU A 367 1.58 16.47 -4.73
CA LEU A 367 1.20 16.91 -3.39
C LEU A 367 -0.25 17.41 -3.40
N GLU A 368 -1.06 16.87 -2.49
CA GLU A 368 -2.49 17.08 -2.47
C GLU A 368 -2.87 18.54 -2.17
N LYS A 369 -3.78 19.06 -2.97
CA LYS A 369 -4.34 20.42 -2.85
C LYS A 369 -5.84 20.36 -3.04
N TRP A 370 -6.56 21.16 -2.26
CA TRP A 370 -8.00 21.32 -2.39
C TRP A 370 -8.38 22.75 -2.73
N PRO A 371 -9.33 23.00 -3.66
CA PRO A 371 -9.86 24.34 -3.90
C PRO A 371 -10.45 24.92 -2.61
N GLU A 372 -10.08 26.16 -2.25
CA GLU A 372 -10.56 26.80 -1.01
C GLU A 372 -12.08 26.93 -0.96
N ASN A 373 -12.73 27.21 -2.10
CA ASN A 373 -14.18 27.28 -2.16
C ASN A 373 -14.84 25.95 -1.80
N MET A 374 -14.29 24.82 -2.29
CA MET A 374 -14.79 23.48 -1.97
C MET A 374 -14.63 23.17 -0.48
N MET A 375 -13.47 23.49 0.12
CA MET A 375 -13.23 23.34 1.55
C MET A 375 -14.24 24.16 2.37
N ARG A 376 -14.45 25.43 2.02
CA ARG A 376 -15.37 26.34 2.69
C ARG A 376 -16.83 25.87 2.63
N GLU A 377 -17.26 25.35 1.48
CA GLU A 377 -18.63 24.86 1.29
C GLU A 377 -18.87 23.53 2.00
N THR A 378 -17.91 22.61 1.90
CA THR A 378 -18.04 21.23 2.42
C THR A 378 -17.71 21.14 3.92
N LEU A 379 -16.75 21.93 4.40
CA LEU A 379 -16.19 21.85 5.76
C LEU A 379 -15.96 23.24 6.34
N PRO A 380 -17.02 24.06 6.52
CA PRO A 380 -16.88 25.50 6.84
C PRO A 380 -16.10 25.75 8.15
N ARG A 381 -16.32 24.95 9.20
CA ARG A 381 -15.58 25.14 10.47
C ARG A 381 -14.11 24.70 10.35
N ILE A 382 -13.83 23.60 9.67
CA ILE A 382 -12.45 23.14 9.40
C ILE A 382 -11.69 24.18 8.58
N TYR A 383 -12.32 24.73 7.53
CA TYR A 383 -11.74 25.81 6.74
C TYR A 383 -11.43 27.06 7.58
N SER A 384 -12.35 27.48 8.47
CA SER A 384 -12.12 28.65 9.36
C SER A 384 -10.95 28.42 10.33
N ILE A 385 -10.77 27.19 10.82
CA ILE A 385 -9.62 26.81 11.66
C ILE A 385 -8.34 26.85 10.83
N MET A 386 -8.37 26.32 9.61
CA MET A 386 -7.22 26.38 8.71
C MET A 386 -6.82 27.81 8.37
N GLN A 387 -7.78 28.75 8.24
CA GLN A 387 -7.49 30.18 8.05
C GLN A 387 -6.70 30.75 9.23
N GLU A 388 -7.10 30.46 10.47
CA GLU A 388 -6.38 30.96 11.65
C GLU A 388 -5.00 30.28 11.80
N LEU A 389 -4.89 28.97 11.55
CA LEU A 389 -3.61 28.26 11.52
C LEU A 389 -2.68 28.86 10.45
N ASN A 390 -3.21 29.15 9.26
CA ASN A 390 -2.47 29.79 8.17
C ASN A 390 -2.00 31.19 8.56
N ARG A 391 -2.86 32.02 9.13
CA ARG A 391 -2.51 33.37 9.60
C ARG A 391 -1.33 33.32 10.59
N ARG A 392 -1.39 32.42 11.57
CA ARG A 392 -0.32 32.23 12.57
C ARG A 392 0.96 31.70 11.96
N LEU A 393 0.87 30.74 11.05
CA LEU A 393 2.02 30.25 10.30
C LEU A 393 2.67 31.36 9.48
N CYS A 394 1.90 32.10 8.68
CA CYS A 394 2.42 33.18 7.85
C CYS A 394 3.11 34.27 8.68
N GLN A 395 2.62 34.56 9.89
CA GLN A 395 3.32 35.49 10.79
C GLN A 395 4.71 34.95 11.19
N LYS A 396 4.80 33.67 11.60
CA LYS A 396 6.10 33.02 11.92
C LYS A 396 7.04 33.01 10.71
N LEU A 397 6.49 32.73 9.51
CA LEU A 397 7.27 32.73 8.26
C LEU A 397 7.75 34.14 7.89
N PHE A 398 6.92 35.16 8.09
CA PHE A 398 7.31 36.54 7.85
C PHE A 398 8.47 36.99 8.76
N ASP A 399 8.43 36.57 10.05
CA ASP A 399 9.49 36.84 11.00
C ASP A 399 10.81 36.14 10.61
N ALA A 400 10.73 34.93 10.03
CA ALA A 400 11.87 34.15 9.56
C ALA A 400 12.41 34.63 8.19
N PHE A 401 11.53 35.07 7.29
CA PHE A 401 11.85 35.43 5.89
C PHE A 401 11.25 36.80 5.51
N PRO A 402 11.66 37.91 6.15
CA PRO A 402 11.05 39.21 5.94
C PRO A 402 11.18 39.67 4.48
N GLY A 403 10.05 40.04 3.88
CA GLY A 403 9.97 40.53 2.50
C GLY A 403 10.02 39.48 1.40
N GLN A 404 10.14 38.18 1.73
CA GLN A 404 10.19 37.09 0.76
C GLN A 404 8.78 36.50 0.52
N TRP A 405 7.88 37.29 -0.03
CA TRP A 405 6.45 36.97 -0.17
C TRP A 405 6.17 35.69 -0.98
N ASP A 406 6.90 35.45 -2.07
CA ASP A 406 6.74 34.25 -2.89
C ASP A 406 7.10 33.00 -2.09
N ARG A 407 8.19 33.05 -1.31
CA ARG A 407 8.63 31.97 -0.43
C ARG A 407 7.58 31.68 0.64
N ILE A 408 7.05 32.71 1.28
CA ILE A 408 5.98 32.59 2.28
C ILE A 408 4.73 32.00 1.63
N GLY A 409 4.35 32.45 0.42
CA GLY A 409 3.22 31.91 -0.32
C GLY A 409 3.35 30.42 -0.64
N HIS A 410 4.54 29.97 -1.00
CA HIS A 410 4.79 28.53 -1.24
C HIS A 410 4.72 27.67 0.03
N MET A 411 5.04 28.24 1.19
CA MET A 411 4.96 27.57 2.49
C MET A 411 3.58 27.70 3.15
N ALA A 412 2.74 28.61 2.71
CA ALA A 412 1.41 28.83 3.30
C ALA A 412 0.50 27.63 3.13
N ILE A 413 -0.39 27.42 4.11
CA ILE A 413 -1.43 26.39 4.06
C ILE A 413 -2.52 26.77 3.06
N LEU A 414 -2.93 28.04 3.06
CA LEU A 414 -3.91 28.60 2.15
C LEU A 414 -3.23 29.67 1.29
N ALA A 415 -3.09 29.40 0.02
CA ALA A 415 -2.52 30.29 -0.97
C ALA A 415 -2.99 29.90 -2.37
N TYR A 416 -3.08 30.88 -3.27
CA TYR A 416 -3.42 30.70 -4.68
C TYR A 416 -4.77 29.96 -4.88
N ASP A 417 -5.77 30.30 -4.06
CA ASP A 417 -7.10 29.69 -4.02
C ASP A 417 -7.07 28.16 -3.74
N GLN A 418 -5.99 27.67 -3.13
CA GLN A 418 -5.78 26.24 -2.80
C GLN A 418 -5.41 26.05 -1.32
N ALA A 419 -5.89 24.99 -0.73
CA ALA A 419 -5.42 24.46 0.54
C ALA A 419 -4.33 23.39 0.29
N HIS A 420 -3.12 23.67 0.77
CA HIS A 420 -1.92 22.83 0.59
C HIS A 420 -1.78 21.88 1.79
N MET A 421 -2.22 20.63 1.61
CA MET A 421 -2.32 19.69 2.72
C MET A 421 -0.96 19.25 3.28
N ALA A 422 0.06 19.14 2.43
CA ALA A 422 1.41 18.82 2.90
C ALA A 422 2.00 19.96 3.76
N ASN A 423 1.76 21.22 3.40
CA ASN A 423 2.19 22.38 4.20
C ASN A 423 1.54 22.37 5.57
N LEU A 424 0.23 22.06 5.66
CA LEU A 424 -0.48 21.87 6.93
C LEU A 424 0.20 20.80 7.80
N CYS A 425 0.49 19.63 7.21
CA CYS A 425 1.12 18.52 7.93
C CYS A 425 2.51 18.89 8.45
N VAL A 426 3.37 19.48 7.61
CA VAL A 426 4.73 19.87 8.01
C VAL A 426 4.73 20.95 9.08
N ALA A 427 3.87 21.95 8.95
CA ALA A 427 3.80 23.07 9.91
C ALA A 427 3.34 22.61 11.30
N TYR A 428 2.34 21.74 11.37
CA TYR A 428 1.62 21.41 12.61
C TYR A 428 1.79 19.97 13.12
N SER A 429 2.73 19.19 12.57
CA SER A 429 3.18 17.94 13.18
C SER A 429 4.45 18.14 13.99
N HIS A 430 4.69 17.31 15.03
CA HIS A 430 5.96 17.33 15.77
C HIS A 430 7.08 16.59 15.04
N ALA A 431 6.71 15.64 14.15
CA ALA A 431 7.66 14.87 13.35
C ALA A 431 7.14 14.69 11.92
N VAL A 432 8.06 14.75 10.96
CA VAL A 432 7.84 14.56 9.53
C VAL A 432 8.89 13.58 9.03
N ASN A 433 8.50 12.49 8.37
CA ASN A 433 9.50 11.58 7.84
C ASN A 433 9.27 11.21 6.37
N GLY A 434 10.40 10.98 5.69
CA GLY A 434 10.48 10.26 4.43
C GLY A 434 10.61 8.75 4.65
N VAL A 435 10.50 7.97 3.57
CA VAL A 435 10.34 6.51 3.61
C VAL A 435 11.51 5.71 3.02
N SER A 436 12.60 6.40 2.71
CA SER A 436 13.94 5.87 2.40
C SER A 436 14.97 6.95 2.75
N GLN A 437 16.27 6.59 2.80
CA GLN A 437 17.30 7.59 3.07
C GLN A 437 17.32 8.67 1.99
N LEU A 438 17.33 8.28 0.71
CA LEU A 438 17.26 9.20 -0.42
C LEU A 438 16.01 10.11 -0.34
N HIS A 439 14.84 9.56 -0.01
CA HIS A 439 13.63 10.33 0.11
C HIS A 439 13.72 11.35 1.26
N GLY A 440 14.27 10.96 2.40
CA GLY A 440 14.52 11.88 3.52
C GLY A 440 15.41 13.06 3.12
N ASP A 441 16.44 12.82 2.32
CA ASP A 441 17.33 13.88 1.81
C ASP A 441 16.60 14.78 0.79
N ILE A 442 15.77 14.22 -0.08
CA ILE A 442 14.94 14.99 -1.01
C ILE A 442 13.96 15.90 -0.25
N LEU A 443 13.31 15.38 0.82
CA LEU A 443 12.43 16.20 1.65
C LEU A 443 13.16 17.38 2.29
N LYS A 444 14.38 17.17 2.82
CA LYS A 444 15.18 18.19 3.51
C LYS A 444 15.75 19.23 2.55
N HIS A 445 16.17 18.83 1.35
CA HIS A 445 16.96 19.70 0.48
C HIS A 445 16.20 20.18 -0.77
N THR A 446 15.04 19.60 -1.07
CA THR A 446 14.23 19.94 -2.25
C THR A 446 12.78 20.22 -1.86
N THR A 447 11.98 19.21 -1.52
CA THR A 447 10.53 19.34 -1.39
C THR A 447 10.10 20.29 -0.26
N PHE A 448 10.73 20.18 0.92
CA PHE A 448 10.44 21.00 2.11
C PHE A 448 11.68 21.74 2.61
N ALA A 449 12.60 22.09 1.71
CA ALA A 449 13.85 22.77 2.06
C ALA A 449 13.64 24.04 2.88
N ASP A 450 12.61 24.82 2.56
CA ASP A 450 12.27 26.04 3.27
C ASP A 450 11.79 25.78 4.70
N TYR A 451 11.01 24.73 4.91
CA TYR A 451 10.63 24.27 6.25
C TYR A 451 11.80 23.68 7.02
N TYR A 452 12.64 22.88 6.35
CA TYR A 452 13.83 22.32 6.97
C TYR A 452 14.79 23.41 7.47
N ALA A 453 14.89 24.52 6.76
CA ALA A 453 15.73 25.65 7.17
C ALA A 453 15.33 26.27 8.53
N ILE A 454 14.08 26.18 8.92
CA ILE A 454 13.53 26.79 10.15
C ILE A 454 13.06 25.78 11.22
N MET A 455 12.90 24.52 10.85
CA MET A 455 12.40 23.43 11.71
C MET A 455 13.17 22.10 11.45
N PRO A 456 14.52 22.10 11.44
CA PRO A 456 15.30 20.91 11.02
C PRO A 456 15.08 19.70 11.93
N GLU A 457 14.74 19.92 13.20
CA GLU A 457 14.55 18.89 14.23
C GLU A 457 13.34 17.99 13.95
N LYS A 458 12.41 18.41 13.08
CA LYS A 458 11.21 17.62 12.75
C LYS A 458 11.45 16.53 11.72
N PHE A 459 12.53 16.61 10.94
CA PHE A 459 12.71 15.82 9.71
C PHE A 459 13.53 14.55 9.93
N TYR A 460 12.92 13.41 9.66
CA TYR A 460 13.52 12.09 9.77
C TYR A 460 13.53 11.35 8.43
N ALA A 461 14.40 10.38 8.28
CA ALA A 461 14.38 9.40 7.21
C ALA A 461 14.26 8.02 7.85
N ILE A 462 13.13 7.35 7.67
CA ILE A 462 12.87 6.01 8.20
C ILE A 462 12.54 5.11 7.03
N THR A 463 13.49 4.25 6.66
CA THR A 463 13.32 3.35 5.53
C THR A 463 12.18 2.38 5.77
N ASN A 464 11.31 2.23 4.78
CA ASN A 464 10.21 1.28 4.81
C ASN A 464 10.69 -0.14 5.08
N GLY A 465 9.75 -0.99 5.48
CA GLY A 465 9.98 -2.41 5.70
C GLY A 465 8.73 -3.23 5.39
N ILE A 466 8.92 -4.53 5.35
CA ILE A 466 7.87 -5.52 5.09
C ILE A 466 7.85 -6.56 6.21
N THR A 467 6.67 -7.11 6.52
CA THR A 467 6.58 -8.17 7.53
C THR A 467 7.17 -9.49 7.02
N PRO A 468 8.17 -10.06 7.71
CA PRO A 468 8.74 -11.35 7.34
C PRO A 468 7.73 -12.50 7.50
N ARG A 469 6.72 -12.35 8.38
CA ARG A 469 5.66 -13.35 8.57
C ARG A 469 4.96 -13.64 7.26
N ARG A 470 4.34 -12.64 6.65
CA ARG A 470 3.64 -12.83 5.38
C ARG A 470 4.59 -13.04 4.20
N TRP A 471 5.67 -12.25 4.11
CA TRP A 471 6.46 -12.17 2.87
C TRP A 471 7.62 -13.16 2.77
N LEU A 472 7.96 -13.85 3.89
CA LEU A 472 8.93 -14.94 3.90
C LEU A 472 8.31 -16.21 4.47
N MET A 473 7.87 -16.22 5.73
CA MET A 473 7.42 -17.44 6.41
C MET A 473 6.18 -18.04 5.76
N LEU A 474 5.16 -17.23 5.43
CA LEU A 474 3.93 -17.69 4.79
C LEU A 474 4.10 -17.87 3.29
N ALA A 475 4.72 -16.91 2.59
CA ALA A 475 4.85 -16.95 1.14
C ALA A 475 5.83 -18.02 0.66
N ASN A 476 6.90 -18.28 1.43
CA ASN A 476 7.99 -19.18 1.05
C ASN A 476 8.36 -20.17 2.18
N PRO A 477 7.43 -21.08 2.55
CA PRO A 477 7.67 -22.02 3.64
C PRO A 477 8.88 -22.93 3.37
N THR A 478 9.11 -23.36 2.13
CA THR A 478 10.27 -24.18 1.76
C THR A 478 11.61 -23.47 1.98
N LEU A 479 11.68 -22.17 1.71
CA LEU A 479 12.87 -21.37 2.07
C LEU A 479 12.99 -21.23 3.58
N SER A 480 11.88 -20.99 4.29
CA SER A 480 11.86 -20.90 5.76
C SER A 480 12.37 -22.16 6.42
N ASP A 481 12.01 -23.34 5.93
CA ASP A 481 12.50 -24.62 6.42
C ASP A 481 14.01 -24.77 6.17
N LEU A 482 14.50 -24.38 4.99
CA LEU A 482 15.94 -24.40 4.67
C LEU A 482 16.72 -23.42 5.56
N LEU A 483 16.16 -22.26 5.88
CA LEU A 483 16.76 -21.29 6.81
C LEU A 483 16.83 -21.85 8.23
N ASP A 484 15.74 -22.47 8.72
CA ASP A 484 15.70 -23.10 10.04
C ASP A 484 16.75 -24.22 10.17
N GLU A 485 16.90 -25.05 9.11
CA GLU A 485 17.90 -26.11 9.05
C GLU A 485 19.33 -25.57 9.11
N SER A 486 19.59 -24.43 8.45
CA SER A 486 20.94 -23.94 8.18
C SER A 486 21.45 -22.96 9.25
N ILE A 487 20.60 -22.03 9.71
CA ILE A 487 20.97 -20.94 10.64
C ILE A 487 20.15 -20.93 11.94
N GLY A 488 19.26 -21.91 12.14
CA GLY A 488 18.35 -21.97 13.29
C GLY A 488 17.19 -21.02 13.16
N GLN A 489 16.29 -20.98 14.16
CA GLN A 489 15.03 -20.24 14.12
C GLN A 489 15.08 -18.79 14.61
N GLY A 490 16.25 -18.31 15.04
CA GLY A 490 16.42 -16.95 15.58
C GLY A 490 15.99 -15.86 14.61
N TRP A 491 16.21 -16.05 13.30
CA TRP A 491 15.81 -15.11 12.25
C TRP A 491 14.31 -14.80 12.22
N ARG A 492 13.46 -15.69 12.72
CA ARG A 492 12.01 -15.49 12.78
C ARG A 492 11.61 -14.30 13.67
N LYS A 493 12.44 -13.97 14.66
CA LYS A 493 12.26 -12.83 15.58
C LYS A 493 13.23 -11.68 15.33
N ASP A 494 14.43 -11.98 14.80
CA ASP A 494 15.42 -10.98 14.39
C ASP A 494 15.91 -11.28 12.98
N LEU A 495 15.33 -10.58 12.01
CA LEU A 495 15.62 -10.83 10.59
C LEU A 495 17.08 -10.52 10.20
N ASN A 496 17.82 -9.76 11.01
CA ASN A 496 19.26 -9.52 10.79
C ASN A 496 20.07 -10.81 10.87
N GLU A 497 19.58 -11.86 11.54
CA GLU A 497 20.23 -13.17 11.56
C GLU A 497 20.32 -13.85 10.19
N LEU A 498 19.57 -13.37 9.17
CA LEU A 498 19.74 -13.83 7.79
C LEU A 498 21.17 -13.61 7.26
N GLU A 499 21.95 -12.66 7.81
CA GLU A 499 23.35 -12.48 7.43
C GLU A 499 24.22 -13.71 7.71
N LYS A 500 23.78 -14.60 8.60
CA LYS A 500 24.43 -15.89 8.84
C LYS A 500 24.46 -16.80 7.61
N LEU A 501 23.66 -16.49 6.57
CA LEU A 501 23.68 -17.20 5.27
C LEU A 501 24.90 -16.86 4.41
N LEU A 502 25.59 -15.74 4.64
CA LEU A 502 26.70 -15.31 3.77
C LEU A 502 27.75 -16.40 3.53
N PRO A 503 28.23 -17.16 4.55
CA PRO A 503 29.18 -18.24 4.33
C PRO A 503 28.63 -19.37 3.46
N PHE A 504 27.33 -19.59 3.46
CA PHE A 504 26.66 -20.64 2.67
C PHE A 504 26.55 -20.30 1.18
N ALA A 505 26.72 -19.05 0.80
CA ALA A 505 26.67 -18.64 -0.61
C ALA A 505 27.76 -19.29 -1.48
N ASP A 506 28.84 -19.75 -0.86
CA ASP A 506 29.96 -20.46 -1.52
C ASP A 506 29.96 -21.98 -1.19
N ASP A 507 28.98 -22.47 -0.40
CA ASP A 507 28.79 -23.90 -0.10
C ASP A 507 27.99 -24.58 -1.21
N ALA A 508 28.62 -25.50 -1.96
CA ALA A 508 27.98 -26.12 -3.12
C ALA A 508 26.70 -26.91 -2.77
N ALA A 509 26.66 -27.55 -1.58
CA ALA A 509 25.50 -28.34 -1.17
C ALA A 509 24.32 -27.43 -0.79
N PHE A 510 24.59 -26.29 -0.15
CA PHE A 510 23.57 -25.30 0.15
C PHE A 510 23.05 -24.61 -1.12
N VAL A 511 23.95 -24.23 -2.03
CA VAL A 511 23.59 -23.64 -3.35
C VAL A 511 22.64 -24.56 -4.10
N GLU A 512 22.89 -25.88 -4.12
CA GLU A 512 21.98 -26.84 -4.77
C GLU A 512 20.63 -26.93 -4.07
N LYS A 513 20.58 -26.96 -2.73
CA LYS A 513 19.32 -26.94 -1.97
C LYS A 513 18.52 -25.66 -2.24
N PHE A 514 19.19 -24.52 -2.28
CA PHE A 514 18.56 -23.22 -2.55
C PHE A 514 17.97 -23.16 -3.96
N ALA A 515 18.71 -23.63 -4.97
CA ALA A 515 18.23 -23.73 -6.35
C ALA A 515 17.00 -24.65 -6.46
N ALA A 516 16.97 -25.74 -5.69
CA ALA A 516 15.82 -26.65 -5.62
C ALA A 516 14.57 -25.95 -5.01
N VAL A 517 14.75 -25.13 -3.99
CA VAL A 517 13.67 -24.30 -3.42
C VAL A 517 13.12 -23.36 -4.46
N LYS A 518 13.97 -22.63 -5.20
CA LYS A 518 13.54 -21.71 -6.26
C LYS A 518 12.76 -22.45 -7.35
N LYS A 519 13.26 -23.58 -7.81
CA LYS A 519 12.58 -24.44 -8.81
C LYS A 519 11.19 -24.87 -8.31
N ALA A 520 11.08 -25.35 -7.08
CA ALA A 520 9.81 -25.77 -6.49
C ALA A 520 8.80 -24.61 -6.42
N ASN A 521 9.25 -23.39 -6.07
CA ASN A 521 8.42 -22.21 -6.07
C ASN A 521 7.93 -21.80 -7.48
N LYS A 522 8.78 -21.89 -8.51
CA LYS A 522 8.40 -21.65 -9.91
C LYS A 522 7.34 -22.66 -10.38
N GLU A 523 7.53 -23.94 -10.09
CA GLU A 523 6.55 -24.98 -10.40
C GLU A 523 5.23 -24.77 -9.63
N ARG A 524 5.31 -24.37 -8.34
CA ARG A 524 4.15 -24.05 -7.51
C ARG A 524 3.36 -22.90 -8.11
N PHE A 525 4.02 -21.80 -8.49
CA PHE A 525 3.39 -20.64 -9.11
C PHE A 525 2.80 -20.97 -10.47
N SER A 526 3.52 -21.71 -11.33
CA SER A 526 3.03 -22.11 -12.66
C SER A 526 1.75 -22.94 -12.59
N ARG A 527 1.69 -23.92 -11.68
CA ARG A 527 0.46 -24.68 -11.42
C ARG A 527 -0.67 -23.84 -10.85
N TRP A 528 -0.33 -22.88 -9.98
CA TRP A 528 -1.32 -22.01 -9.33
C TRP A 528 -1.94 -21.05 -10.36
N ILE A 529 -1.14 -20.38 -11.17
CA ILE A 529 -1.64 -19.38 -12.14
C ILE A 529 -2.43 -20.04 -13.28
N TYR A 530 -2.02 -21.24 -13.69
CA TYR A 530 -2.80 -22.03 -14.66
C TYR A 530 -4.23 -22.27 -14.17
N ARG A 531 -4.38 -22.72 -12.91
CA ARG A 531 -5.70 -22.97 -12.33
C ARG A 531 -6.57 -21.75 -12.15
N HIS A 532 -5.95 -20.59 -11.88
CA HIS A 532 -6.68 -19.36 -11.57
C HIS A 532 -6.96 -18.48 -12.78
N GLN A 533 -6.09 -18.49 -13.77
CA GLN A 533 -6.17 -17.61 -14.94
C GLN A 533 -5.96 -18.34 -16.29
N GLY A 534 -5.73 -19.63 -16.29
CA GLY A 534 -5.49 -20.40 -17.52
C GLY A 534 -4.14 -20.10 -18.19
N LEU A 535 -3.22 -19.42 -17.48
CA LEU A 535 -1.93 -19.03 -18.03
C LEU A 535 -0.90 -20.16 -17.84
N GLU A 536 -0.40 -20.67 -18.96
CA GLU A 536 0.68 -21.65 -18.96
C GLU A 536 2.04 -20.95 -18.84
N LEU A 537 2.84 -21.38 -17.87
CA LEU A 537 4.22 -20.92 -17.68
C LEU A 537 5.18 -22.09 -17.74
N ASP A 538 6.30 -21.92 -18.41
CA ASP A 538 7.41 -22.88 -18.37
C ASP A 538 8.34 -22.53 -17.19
N PRO A 539 8.40 -23.33 -16.13
CA PRO A 539 9.23 -23.04 -14.97
C PRO A 539 10.75 -23.18 -15.25
N THR A 540 11.15 -23.63 -16.43
CA THR A 540 12.58 -23.67 -16.84
C THR A 540 13.07 -22.34 -17.41
N MET A 541 12.17 -21.49 -17.92
CA MET A 541 12.49 -20.14 -18.36
C MET A 541 12.75 -19.22 -17.16
N MET A 542 13.63 -18.24 -17.31
CA MET A 542 13.84 -17.19 -16.29
C MET A 542 12.55 -16.38 -16.08
N PHE A 543 12.12 -16.20 -14.82
CA PHE A 543 10.99 -15.32 -14.49
C PHE A 543 11.47 -13.91 -14.20
N ASP A 544 11.24 -13.02 -15.18
CA ASP A 544 11.58 -11.61 -15.14
C ASP A 544 10.30 -10.81 -14.85
N VAL A 545 10.24 -10.15 -13.70
CA VAL A 545 8.97 -9.74 -13.09
C VAL A 545 8.89 -8.25 -12.82
N GLN A 546 7.86 -7.61 -13.39
CA GLN A 546 7.49 -6.22 -13.11
C GLN A 546 6.04 -6.14 -12.66
N VAL A 547 5.81 -6.25 -11.36
CA VAL A 547 4.47 -6.18 -10.75
C VAL A 547 4.38 -4.98 -9.82
N LYS A 548 3.65 -3.97 -10.24
CA LYS A 548 3.42 -2.73 -9.53
C LYS A 548 2.29 -1.95 -10.20
N ARG A 549 1.66 -0.99 -9.48
CA ARG A 549 0.68 -0.07 -10.06
C ARG A 549 1.20 0.49 -11.40
N LEU A 550 0.35 0.55 -12.41
CA LEU A 550 0.76 1.12 -13.69
C LEU A 550 0.76 2.64 -13.60
N HIS A 551 1.92 3.20 -13.84
CA HIS A 551 2.14 4.64 -13.94
C HIS A 551 3.33 4.89 -14.85
N GLU A 552 3.31 5.97 -15.65
CA GLU A 552 4.37 6.25 -16.61
C GLU A 552 5.76 6.36 -15.97
N TYR A 553 5.89 6.93 -14.76
CA TYR A 553 7.18 7.06 -14.06
C TYR A 553 7.78 5.70 -13.63
N LYS A 554 6.95 4.64 -13.48
CA LYS A 554 7.42 3.27 -13.16
C LYS A 554 7.94 2.54 -14.39
N ARG A 555 7.75 3.11 -15.55
CA ARG A 555 8.33 2.77 -16.83
C ARG A 555 8.13 1.33 -17.30
N GLN A 556 6.93 0.76 -17.11
CA GLN A 556 6.57 -0.52 -17.75
C GLN A 556 6.77 -0.44 -19.27
N LEU A 557 6.60 0.73 -19.86
CA LEU A 557 6.84 0.97 -21.29
C LEU A 557 8.31 0.78 -21.68
N LEU A 558 9.27 1.13 -20.80
CA LEU A 558 10.70 0.87 -21.03
C LEU A 558 10.98 -0.64 -21.20
N ASN A 559 10.41 -1.44 -20.30
CA ASN A 559 10.51 -2.90 -20.37
C ASN A 559 9.85 -3.45 -21.65
N ALA A 560 8.63 -3.01 -21.95
CA ALA A 560 7.92 -3.44 -23.15
C ALA A 560 8.65 -3.07 -24.46
N LEU A 561 9.26 -1.88 -24.55
CA LEU A 561 10.12 -1.49 -25.67
C LEU A 561 11.37 -2.36 -25.81
N HIS A 562 12.01 -2.70 -24.69
CA HIS A 562 13.14 -3.63 -24.69
C HIS A 562 12.73 -5.01 -25.24
N ILE A 563 11.59 -5.54 -24.79
CA ILE A 563 11.08 -6.82 -25.29
C ILE A 563 10.81 -6.75 -26.80
N LEU A 564 10.27 -5.64 -27.30
CA LEU A 564 10.03 -5.45 -28.73
C LEU A 564 11.35 -5.40 -29.53
N VAL A 565 12.41 -4.79 -28.98
CA VAL A 565 13.74 -4.84 -29.60
C VAL A 565 14.31 -6.26 -29.61
N LEU A 566 14.18 -7.03 -28.53
CA LEU A 566 14.57 -8.44 -28.49
C LEU A 566 13.80 -9.26 -29.52
N TYR A 567 12.48 -9.05 -29.63
CA TYR A 567 11.66 -9.69 -30.66
C TYR A 567 12.21 -9.42 -32.08
N ASN A 568 12.53 -8.16 -32.41
CA ASN A 568 13.10 -7.81 -33.70
C ASN A 568 14.45 -8.49 -33.94
N ARG A 569 15.35 -8.54 -32.97
CA ARG A 569 16.64 -9.25 -33.09
C ARG A 569 16.46 -10.73 -33.36
N ILE A 570 15.50 -11.39 -32.68
CA ILE A 570 15.21 -12.81 -32.92
C ILE A 570 14.66 -13.04 -34.33
N CYS A 571 13.84 -12.11 -34.84
CA CYS A 571 13.29 -12.24 -36.21
C CYS A 571 14.35 -12.04 -37.28
N ASP A 572 15.28 -11.10 -37.08
CA ASP A 572 16.24 -10.69 -38.09
C ASP A 572 17.48 -11.61 -38.17
N ASP A 573 17.99 -12.06 -37.01
CA ASP A 573 19.20 -12.88 -36.95
C ASP A 573 18.86 -14.32 -36.54
N PRO A 574 18.91 -15.27 -37.49
CA PRO A 574 18.68 -16.69 -37.18
C PRO A 574 19.63 -17.28 -36.14
N ASN A 575 20.80 -16.68 -35.97
CA ASN A 575 21.80 -17.13 -34.98
C ASN A 575 21.70 -16.44 -33.61
N TYR A 576 20.83 -15.45 -33.50
CA TYR A 576 20.65 -14.78 -32.22
C TYR A 576 20.14 -15.74 -31.13
N THR A 577 20.81 -15.77 -29.98
CA THR A 577 20.45 -16.58 -28.83
C THR A 577 20.44 -15.74 -27.57
N MET A 578 19.57 -16.09 -26.65
CA MET A 578 19.46 -15.49 -25.32
C MET A 578 18.98 -16.54 -24.31
N ALA A 579 19.15 -16.27 -23.02
CA ALA A 579 18.51 -17.10 -21.98
C ALA A 579 16.97 -17.02 -22.14
N PRO A 580 16.28 -18.16 -22.33
CA PRO A 580 14.82 -18.15 -22.42
C PRO A 580 14.18 -17.51 -21.20
N ARG A 581 13.19 -16.60 -21.42
CA ARG A 581 12.70 -15.75 -20.38
C ARG A 581 11.19 -15.51 -20.50
N THR A 582 10.51 -15.59 -19.37
CA THR A 582 9.11 -15.16 -19.22
C THR A 582 9.07 -13.80 -18.55
N PHE A 583 8.66 -12.77 -19.28
CA PHE A 583 8.38 -11.44 -18.75
C PHE A 583 6.98 -11.44 -18.15
N ILE A 584 6.90 -11.21 -16.84
CA ILE A 584 5.65 -11.25 -16.08
C ILE A 584 5.29 -9.85 -15.63
N PHE A 585 4.20 -9.32 -16.17
CA PHE A 585 3.62 -8.05 -15.78
C PHE A 585 2.38 -8.28 -14.90
N GLY A 586 2.14 -7.36 -13.98
CA GLY A 586 0.92 -7.30 -13.20
C GLY A 586 0.73 -5.87 -12.71
N ALA A 587 -0.36 -5.23 -13.15
CA ALA A 587 -0.56 -3.81 -12.90
C ALA A 587 -2.04 -3.44 -13.01
N LYS A 588 -2.52 -2.57 -12.13
CA LYS A 588 -3.80 -1.86 -12.28
C LYS A 588 -3.51 -0.41 -12.62
N ALA A 589 -4.16 0.11 -13.67
CA ALA A 589 -4.17 1.54 -14.00
C ALA A 589 -5.36 2.21 -13.30
N ALA A 590 -5.20 3.47 -12.87
CA ALA A 590 -6.35 4.26 -12.41
C ALA A 590 -7.39 4.38 -13.54
N PRO A 591 -8.71 4.31 -13.24
CA PRO A 591 -9.76 4.26 -14.25
C PRO A 591 -9.70 5.38 -15.29
N GLY A 592 -9.43 6.61 -14.87
CA GLY A 592 -9.31 7.78 -15.74
C GLY A 592 -7.93 7.95 -16.41
N TYR A 593 -6.93 7.14 -16.09
CA TYR A 593 -5.57 7.29 -16.62
C TYR A 593 -5.41 6.59 -17.98
N ARG A 594 -5.87 7.25 -19.04
CA ARG A 594 -5.91 6.71 -20.41
C ARG A 594 -4.56 6.18 -20.89
N ARG A 595 -3.46 6.94 -20.68
CA ARG A 595 -2.11 6.55 -21.08
C ARG A 595 -1.66 5.25 -20.40
N ALA A 596 -1.93 5.11 -19.14
CA ALA A 596 -1.63 3.89 -18.39
C ALA A 596 -2.41 2.67 -18.93
N LYS A 597 -3.68 2.85 -19.26
CA LYS A 597 -4.50 1.79 -19.90
C LYS A 597 -3.99 1.43 -21.30
N GLU A 598 -3.54 2.40 -22.07
CA GLU A 598 -2.93 2.20 -23.38
C GLU A 598 -1.63 1.37 -23.29
N ILE A 599 -0.83 1.58 -22.24
CA ILE A 599 0.39 0.77 -21.98
C ILE A 599 0.02 -0.68 -21.64
N ILE A 600 -1.04 -0.93 -20.85
CA ILE A 600 -1.55 -2.29 -20.59
C ILE A 600 -1.93 -2.96 -21.91
N HIS A 601 -2.67 -2.26 -22.76
CA HIS A 601 -3.09 -2.77 -24.06
C HIS A 601 -1.87 -3.07 -24.95
N PHE A 602 -0.88 -2.19 -25.00
CA PHE A 602 0.35 -2.38 -25.75
C PHE A 602 1.10 -3.65 -25.30
N ILE A 603 1.24 -3.89 -24.00
CA ILE A 603 1.89 -5.08 -23.45
C ILE A 603 1.15 -6.37 -23.90
N ASN A 604 -0.19 -6.37 -23.86
CA ASN A 604 -0.99 -7.53 -24.25
C ASN A 604 -0.93 -7.79 -25.77
N VAL A 605 -0.94 -6.75 -26.59
CA VAL A 605 -0.77 -6.87 -28.05
C VAL A 605 0.64 -7.38 -28.38
N LEU A 606 1.67 -6.87 -27.71
CA LEU A 606 3.04 -7.37 -27.85
C LEU A 606 3.14 -8.84 -27.44
N ALA A 607 2.47 -9.26 -26.38
CA ALA A 607 2.41 -10.66 -25.96
C ALA A 607 1.82 -11.57 -27.05
N ALA A 608 0.71 -11.17 -27.67
CA ALA A 608 0.10 -11.89 -28.79
C ALA A 608 1.02 -11.95 -30.01
N LYS A 609 1.71 -10.84 -30.34
CA LYS A 609 2.67 -10.76 -31.46
C LYS A 609 3.84 -11.73 -31.28
N VAL A 610 4.46 -11.74 -30.09
CA VAL A 610 5.56 -12.63 -29.75
C VAL A 610 5.11 -14.09 -29.79
N ALA A 611 3.93 -14.40 -29.22
CA ALA A 611 3.39 -15.76 -29.19
C ALA A 611 3.07 -16.31 -30.60
N SER A 612 2.73 -15.44 -31.56
CA SER A 612 2.45 -15.84 -32.96
C SER A 612 3.69 -16.18 -33.78
N HIS A 613 4.90 -15.86 -33.31
CA HIS A 613 6.14 -16.10 -34.01
C HIS A 613 6.86 -17.35 -33.47
N GLU A 614 7.01 -18.41 -34.27
CA GLU A 614 7.47 -19.72 -33.80
C GLU A 614 8.79 -19.70 -33.03
N ARG A 615 9.79 -18.95 -33.51
CA ARG A 615 11.10 -18.88 -32.85
C ARG A 615 11.09 -17.96 -31.64
N ALA A 616 10.44 -16.82 -31.76
CA ALA A 616 10.37 -15.86 -30.64
C ALA A 616 9.63 -16.45 -29.44
N SER A 617 8.55 -17.19 -29.65
CA SER A 617 7.76 -17.81 -28.56
C SER A 617 8.52 -18.89 -27.79
N LYS A 618 9.60 -19.44 -28.35
CA LYS A 618 10.49 -20.38 -27.63
C LYS A 618 11.52 -19.68 -26.75
N MET A 619 11.82 -18.40 -26.99
CA MET A 619 12.83 -17.62 -26.26
C MET A 619 12.21 -16.58 -25.32
N ILE A 620 11.08 -16.02 -25.71
CA ILE A 620 10.38 -14.97 -24.97
C ILE A 620 8.92 -15.37 -24.78
N ARG A 621 8.47 -15.33 -23.55
CA ARG A 621 7.05 -15.36 -23.20
C ARG A 621 6.70 -14.08 -22.45
N ILE A 622 5.55 -13.50 -22.76
CA ILE A 622 5.03 -12.32 -22.07
C ILE A 622 3.70 -12.70 -21.44
N VAL A 623 3.55 -12.41 -20.17
CA VAL A 623 2.34 -12.70 -19.40
C VAL A 623 1.91 -11.46 -18.64
N PHE A 624 0.65 -11.08 -18.79
CA PHE A 624 0.03 -10.04 -17.99
C PHE A 624 -0.94 -10.67 -16.98
N LEU A 625 -0.60 -10.56 -15.68
CA LEU A 625 -1.41 -11.10 -14.60
C LEU A 625 -2.63 -10.21 -14.36
N GLN A 626 -3.82 -10.75 -14.64
CA GLN A 626 -5.08 -10.06 -14.40
C GLN A 626 -5.32 -9.94 -12.89
N ASN A 627 -5.82 -8.79 -12.47
CA ASN A 627 -6.21 -8.50 -11.08
C ASN A 627 -5.14 -8.83 -10.04
N TYR A 628 -3.90 -8.41 -10.32
CA TYR A 628 -2.79 -8.60 -9.38
C TYR A 628 -3.15 -8.09 -7.98
N ASN A 629 -2.96 -8.94 -6.97
CA ASN A 629 -3.34 -8.72 -5.57
C ASN A 629 -2.33 -9.37 -4.62
N VAL A 630 -2.59 -9.33 -3.30
CA VAL A 630 -1.66 -9.87 -2.28
C VAL A 630 -1.49 -11.38 -2.42
N SER A 631 -2.57 -12.13 -2.66
CA SER A 631 -2.49 -13.59 -2.84
C SER A 631 -1.65 -14.00 -4.06
N THR A 632 -1.78 -13.24 -5.17
CA THR A 632 -0.92 -13.44 -6.34
C THR A 632 0.54 -13.11 -6.03
N ALA A 633 0.79 -12.03 -5.27
CA ALA A 633 2.13 -11.63 -4.87
C ALA A 633 2.82 -12.68 -3.99
N GLU A 634 2.12 -13.27 -3.02
CA GLU A 634 2.64 -14.33 -2.15
C GLU A 634 3.12 -15.56 -2.92
N MET A 635 2.47 -15.86 -4.04
CA MET A 635 2.83 -16.99 -4.90
C MET A 635 3.95 -16.64 -5.89
N LEU A 636 3.96 -15.40 -6.41
CA LEU A 636 4.88 -14.95 -7.44
C LEU A 636 6.25 -14.56 -6.89
N MET A 637 6.30 -13.82 -5.75
CA MET A 637 7.57 -13.30 -5.22
C MET A 637 8.63 -14.40 -5.00
N PRO A 638 8.29 -15.56 -4.37
CA PRO A 638 9.23 -16.66 -4.21
C PRO A 638 9.68 -17.31 -5.52
N ALA A 639 8.85 -17.24 -6.57
CA ALA A 639 9.11 -17.85 -7.87
C ALA A 639 9.97 -16.95 -8.80
N SER A 640 10.17 -15.69 -8.43
CA SER A 640 10.83 -14.69 -9.27
C SER A 640 12.34 -14.77 -9.18
N GLU A 641 13.02 -14.59 -10.31
CA GLU A 641 14.48 -14.53 -10.41
C GLU A 641 14.98 -13.11 -10.63
N VAL A 642 14.19 -12.28 -11.35
CA VAL A 642 14.50 -10.88 -11.64
C VAL A 642 13.40 -9.98 -11.12
N SER A 643 13.81 -8.92 -10.45
CA SER A 643 12.96 -7.86 -9.91
C SER A 643 13.18 -6.56 -10.68
N GLU A 644 12.21 -6.17 -11.50
CA GLU A 644 12.26 -4.96 -12.34
C GLU A 644 11.83 -3.72 -11.56
N GLN A 645 12.79 -2.82 -11.27
CA GLN A 645 12.61 -1.62 -10.47
C GLN A 645 13.04 -0.38 -11.26
N LEU A 646 12.28 -0.06 -12.31
CA LEU A 646 12.66 0.80 -13.42
C LEU A 646 12.24 2.27 -13.28
N SER A 647 11.80 2.75 -12.13
CA SER A 647 11.34 4.13 -11.96
C SER A 647 12.38 5.14 -12.47
N THR A 648 11.91 6.25 -13.03
CA THR A 648 12.80 7.39 -13.29
C THR A 648 13.36 7.85 -11.95
N ALA A 649 14.69 8.01 -11.85
CA ALA A 649 15.34 8.41 -10.61
C ALA A 649 14.73 9.71 -10.06
N SER A 650 14.59 9.83 -8.75
CA SER A 650 13.89 10.88 -8.01
C SER A 650 12.35 10.83 -8.11
N LYS A 651 11.72 9.70 -8.50
CA LYS A 651 10.26 9.62 -8.61
C LYS A 651 9.62 8.58 -7.67
N GLU A 652 10.31 7.50 -7.34
CA GLU A 652 9.83 6.50 -6.38
C GLU A 652 10.40 6.79 -4.98
N ALA A 653 9.57 7.13 -4.03
CA ALA A 653 10.00 7.51 -2.68
C ALA A 653 10.73 6.37 -1.94
N SER A 654 10.30 5.15 -2.11
CA SER A 654 10.93 3.95 -1.52
C SER A 654 10.72 2.73 -2.42
N GLY A 655 9.48 2.36 -2.67
CA GLY A 655 9.10 1.02 -3.08
C GLY A 655 9.14 0.04 -1.90
N THR A 656 8.33 -1.02 -1.99
CA THR A 656 8.37 -2.16 -1.05
C THR A 656 8.34 -3.49 -1.80
N GLY A 657 7.97 -3.49 -3.08
CA GLY A 657 8.07 -4.66 -3.95
C GLY A 657 9.51 -5.16 -4.07
N ASN A 658 10.46 -4.25 -4.26
CA ASN A 658 11.90 -4.51 -4.29
C ASN A 658 12.38 -5.29 -3.05
N MET A 659 11.93 -4.91 -1.85
CA MET A 659 12.27 -5.59 -0.59
C MET A 659 11.72 -7.02 -0.54
N LYS A 660 10.47 -7.23 -0.99
CA LYS A 660 9.82 -8.55 -1.03
C LYS A 660 10.53 -9.51 -1.99
N PHE A 661 10.90 -9.01 -3.16
CA PHE A 661 11.68 -9.75 -4.15
C PHE A 661 13.05 -10.12 -3.59
N MET A 662 13.77 -9.16 -3.02
CA MET A 662 15.09 -9.37 -2.42
C MET A 662 15.03 -10.44 -1.30
N MET A 663 14.04 -10.34 -0.40
CA MET A 663 13.85 -11.29 0.72
C MET A 663 13.54 -12.73 0.22
N ASN A 664 13.08 -12.88 -1.02
CA ASN A 664 12.83 -14.17 -1.67
C ASN A 664 13.90 -14.56 -2.71
N GLY A 665 15.02 -13.85 -2.74
CA GLY A 665 16.19 -14.16 -3.54
C GLY A 665 16.12 -13.67 -4.99
N ALA A 666 15.13 -12.86 -5.38
CA ALA A 666 15.15 -12.25 -6.71
C ALA A 666 16.22 -11.15 -6.79
N VAL A 667 16.93 -11.13 -7.91
CA VAL A 667 17.99 -10.14 -8.17
C VAL A 667 17.39 -8.88 -8.78
N THR A 668 17.70 -7.73 -8.21
CA THR A 668 17.17 -6.45 -8.68
C THR A 668 17.90 -5.96 -9.93
N ILE A 669 17.14 -5.60 -10.96
CA ILE A 669 17.56 -4.68 -12.02
C ILE A 669 16.79 -3.37 -11.84
N GLY A 670 17.49 -2.25 -11.72
CA GLY A 670 16.81 -1.00 -11.38
C GLY A 670 17.68 0.24 -11.49
N THR A 671 17.03 1.36 -11.28
CA THR A 671 17.69 2.67 -11.14
C THR A 671 18.07 2.93 -9.67
N LEU A 672 18.99 3.85 -9.43
CA LEU A 672 19.30 4.35 -8.09
C LEU A 672 18.20 5.34 -7.64
N ASP A 673 17.05 4.78 -7.28
CA ASP A 673 15.86 5.49 -6.84
C ASP A 673 15.21 4.78 -5.64
N GLY A 674 14.64 5.55 -4.71
CA GLY A 674 14.03 5.01 -3.50
C GLY A 674 14.93 4.04 -2.74
N ALA A 675 14.38 2.94 -2.27
CA ALA A 675 15.12 1.91 -1.53
C ALA A 675 16.07 1.06 -2.40
N ASN A 676 16.04 1.21 -3.73
CA ASN A 676 17.04 0.52 -4.58
C ASN A 676 18.46 0.97 -4.29
N VAL A 677 18.65 2.23 -3.83
CA VAL A 677 19.96 2.74 -3.39
C VAL A 677 20.49 1.88 -2.24
N GLU A 678 19.64 1.70 -1.22
CA GLU A 678 20.00 0.91 -0.02
C GLU A 678 20.19 -0.57 -0.37
N ILE A 679 19.40 -1.13 -1.30
CA ILE A 679 19.58 -2.50 -1.80
C ILE A 679 20.95 -2.64 -2.47
N ALA A 680 21.30 -1.71 -3.38
CA ALA A 680 22.57 -1.77 -4.09
C ALA A 680 23.78 -1.64 -3.16
N ASP A 681 23.69 -0.76 -2.16
CA ASP A 681 24.72 -0.59 -1.13
C ASP A 681 24.91 -1.85 -0.27
N LEU A 682 23.81 -2.55 0.07
CA LEU A 682 23.84 -3.76 0.89
C LEU A 682 24.41 -4.97 0.16
N VAL A 683 24.01 -5.19 -1.08
CA VAL A 683 24.39 -6.39 -1.83
C VAL A 683 25.65 -6.20 -2.67
N GLY A 684 26.00 -4.96 -2.99
CA GLY A 684 27.08 -4.60 -3.89
C GLY A 684 26.72 -4.78 -5.37
N ASN A 685 27.45 -4.10 -6.24
CA ASN A 685 27.19 -4.05 -7.69
C ASN A 685 27.26 -5.42 -8.40
N ASP A 686 27.95 -6.40 -7.80
CA ASP A 686 28.03 -7.75 -8.37
C ASP A 686 26.75 -8.57 -8.18
N ASN A 687 25.84 -8.13 -7.29
CA ASN A 687 24.65 -8.87 -6.89
C ASN A 687 23.33 -8.15 -7.22
N CYS A 688 23.41 -7.08 -8.00
CA CYS A 688 22.27 -6.36 -8.61
C CYS A 688 22.73 -5.74 -9.93
N TYR A 689 21.79 -5.20 -10.73
CA TYR A 689 22.07 -4.56 -12.02
C TYR A 689 21.53 -3.15 -12.00
N ILE A 690 22.42 -2.16 -11.89
CA ILE A 690 22.05 -0.75 -11.85
C ILE A 690 22.23 -0.12 -13.21
N PHE A 691 21.26 0.70 -13.62
CA PHE A 691 21.28 1.43 -14.87
C PHE A 691 20.65 2.82 -14.73
N GLY A 692 20.77 3.62 -15.79
CA GLY A 692 20.09 4.91 -15.92
C GLY A 692 20.75 6.06 -15.16
N MET A 693 20.12 7.20 -15.24
CA MET A 693 20.57 8.44 -14.63
C MET A 693 20.35 8.41 -13.11
N ARG A 694 21.18 9.15 -12.39
CA ARG A 694 21.01 9.43 -10.95
C ARG A 694 20.03 10.58 -10.73
N SER A 695 19.48 10.73 -9.52
CA SER A 695 18.51 11.77 -9.17
C SER A 695 19.00 13.18 -9.50
N ASN A 696 20.24 13.51 -9.14
CA ASN A 696 20.84 14.83 -9.42
C ASN A 696 21.02 15.08 -10.92
N GLU A 697 21.30 14.05 -11.72
CA GLU A 697 21.42 14.17 -13.17
C GLU A 697 20.06 14.41 -13.83
N VAL A 698 19.03 13.73 -13.35
CA VAL A 698 17.64 13.92 -13.79
C VAL A 698 17.17 15.33 -13.50
N GLU A 699 17.38 15.81 -12.27
CA GLU A 699 17.02 17.17 -11.86
C GLU A 699 17.76 18.24 -12.68
N ALA A 700 19.06 18.06 -12.88
CA ALA A 700 19.85 18.97 -13.71
C ALA A 700 19.38 18.97 -15.18
N LEU A 701 18.99 17.81 -15.72
CA LEU A 701 18.48 17.71 -17.09
C LEU A 701 17.13 18.43 -17.25
N TYR A 702 16.22 18.26 -16.28
CA TYR A 702 14.94 18.97 -16.29
C TYR A 702 15.14 20.49 -16.13
N ALA A 703 16.01 20.92 -15.22
CA ALA A 703 16.31 22.33 -15.02
C ALA A 703 16.95 23.00 -16.24
N ALA A 704 17.81 22.27 -16.94
CA ALA A 704 18.44 22.77 -18.17
C ALA A 704 17.46 22.87 -19.37
N GLY A 705 16.39 22.08 -19.39
CA GLY A 705 15.41 22.03 -20.49
C GLY A 705 16.02 21.62 -21.85
N THR A 706 17.16 20.94 -21.85
CA THR A 706 17.93 20.60 -23.06
C THR A 706 17.65 19.23 -23.61
N TYR A 707 16.88 18.40 -22.91
CA TYR A 707 16.58 17.04 -23.35
C TYR A 707 15.71 17.03 -24.61
N ARG A 708 16.14 16.25 -25.62
CA ARG A 708 15.42 16.02 -26.86
C ARG A 708 15.36 14.52 -27.14
N SER A 709 14.24 13.92 -26.91
CA SER A 709 14.01 12.47 -27.16
C SER A 709 14.12 12.13 -28.65
N LEU A 710 13.83 13.10 -29.54
CA LEU A 710 13.98 12.95 -30.99
C LEU A 710 15.41 12.60 -31.38
N ASP A 711 16.43 13.18 -30.74
CA ASP A 711 17.85 12.91 -31.07
C ASP A 711 18.19 11.44 -30.77
N ILE A 712 17.58 10.83 -29.75
CA ILE A 712 17.77 9.40 -29.45
C ILE A 712 17.03 8.54 -30.48
N TYR A 713 15.81 8.91 -30.85
CA TYR A 713 15.04 8.25 -31.89
C TYR A 713 15.80 8.24 -33.24
N GLU A 714 16.44 9.35 -33.62
CA GLU A 714 17.18 9.47 -34.84
C GLU A 714 18.50 8.67 -34.86
N THR A 715 19.16 8.57 -33.69
CA THR A 715 20.49 7.94 -33.57
C THR A 715 20.47 6.46 -33.22
N ASN A 716 19.43 5.96 -32.55
CA ASN A 716 19.29 4.57 -32.17
C ASN A 716 18.38 3.81 -33.13
N ALA A 717 18.96 3.10 -34.10
CA ALA A 717 18.22 2.42 -35.17
C ALA A 717 17.29 1.30 -34.66
N GLU A 718 17.70 0.51 -33.65
CA GLU A 718 16.87 -0.57 -33.09
C GLU A 718 15.65 0.00 -32.35
N LEU A 719 15.87 1.02 -31.53
CA LEU A 719 14.80 1.70 -30.79
C LEU A 719 13.85 2.42 -31.74
N ARG A 720 14.39 3.10 -32.78
CA ARG A 720 13.58 3.75 -33.81
C ARG A 720 12.66 2.74 -34.51
N ARG A 721 13.19 1.57 -34.88
CA ARG A 721 12.38 0.51 -35.49
C ARG A 721 11.27 0.05 -34.53
N ALA A 722 11.58 -0.22 -33.27
CA ALA A 722 10.58 -0.62 -32.28
C ALA A 722 9.48 0.43 -32.11
N LEU A 723 9.85 1.71 -32.05
CA LEU A 723 8.90 2.83 -31.96
C LEU A 723 8.04 2.96 -33.25
N ASN A 724 8.61 2.75 -34.43
CA ASN A 724 7.86 2.79 -35.68
C ASN A 724 6.79 1.69 -35.77
N MET A 725 7.04 0.51 -35.21
CA MET A 725 6.06 -0.58 -35.15
C MET A 725 4.75 -0.19 -34.40
N MET A 726 4.77 0.87 -33.59
CA MET A 726 3.58 1.37 -32.91
C MET A 726 2.56 2.03 -33.85
N PHE A 727 2.96 2.41 -35.09
CA PHE A 727 2.09 3.14 -36.01
C PHE A 727 2.23 2.73 -37.48
N ASP A 728 3.13 1.81 -37.85
CA ASP A 728 3.39 1.42 -39.23
C ASP A 728 2.57 0.16 -39.66
N GLY A 729 1.81 -0.44 -38.76
CA GLY A 729 1.02 -1.65 -39.01
C GLY A 729 1.78 -2.96 -38.78
N SER A 730 3.07 -2.92 -38.46
CA SER A 730 3.86 -4.14 -38.21
C SER A 730 3.39 -4.87 -36.95
N LEU A 731 2.91 -4.13 -35.95
CA LEU A 731 2.40 -4.69 -34.69
C LEU A 731 0.91 -5.02 -34.80
N THR A 732 0.11 -4.12 -35.36
CA THR A 732 -1.36 -4.19 -35.46
C THR A 732 -1.79 -3.88 -36.91
N PRO A 733 -1.75 -4.85 -37.85
CA PRO A 733 -2.12 -4.61 -39.24
C PRO A 733 -3.55 -4.12 -39.43
N GLU A 734 -4.47 -4.58 -38.58
CA GLU A 734 -5.91 -4.21 -38.61
C GLU A 734 -6.16 -2.77 -38.14
N ASN A 735 -5.27 -2.21 -37.30
CA ASN A 735 -5.32 -0.82 -36.85
C ASN A 735 -3.89 -0.26 -36.73
N PRO A 736 -3.25 0.14 -37.83
CA PRO A 736 -1.85 0.57 -37.81
C PRO A 736 -1.51 1.69 -36.83
N LYS A 737 -2.46 2.55 -36.54
CA LYS A 737 -2.28 3.73 -35.66
C LYS A 737 -2.70 3.49 -34.22
N MET A 738 -2.92 2.26 -33.82
CA MET A 738 -3.44 1.92 -32.48
C MET A 738 -2.63 2.55 -31.35
N PHE A 739 -1.31 2.57 -31.47
CA PHE A 739 -0.39 3.09 -30.45
C PHE A 739 0.38 4.35 -30.91
N GLU A 740 -0.11 5.05 -31.94
CA GLU A 740 0.50 6.32 -32.42
C GLU A 740 0.56 7.34 -31.25
N GLY A 741 -0.39 7.34 -30.31
CA GLY A 741 -0.40 8.19 -29.14
C GLY A 741 0.80 7.96 -28.22
N LEU A 742 1.16 6.71 -27.93
CA LEU A 742 2.36 6.36 -27.16
C LEU A 742 3.64 6.80 -27.87
N TYR A 743 3.73 6.52 -29.18
CA TYR A 743 4.86 6.95 -30.00
C TYR A 743 5.04 8.47 -29.97
N ARG A 744 3.97 9.24 -30.18
CA ARG A 744 4.02 10.71 -30.18
C ARG A 744 4.45 11.26 -28.83
N ALA A 745 3.93 10.73 -27.73
CA ALA A 745 4.31 11.15 -26.39
C ALA A 745 5.81 10.94 -26.09
N LEU A 746 6.40 9.88 -26.63
CA LEU A 746 7.82 9.60 -26.46
C LEU A 746 8.72 10.45 -27.37
N VAL A 747 8.31 10.74 -28.61
CA VAL A 747 9.21 11.32 -29.61
C VAL A 747 8.99 12.81 -29.85
N PHE A 748 7.73 13.28 -29.84
CA PHE A 748 7.40 14.64 -30.30
C PHE A 748 6.81 15.55 -29.24
N SER A 749 6.15 15.10 -28.24
CA SER A 749 5.34 15.83 -27.27
C SER A 749 3.83 15.73 -27.54
N ASP A 750 3.10 15.52 -26.47
CA ASP A 750 1.65 15.69 -26.45
C ASP A 750 1.31 17.02 -25.76
N ASN A 751 0.38 17.78 -26.32
CA ASN A 751 -0.21 18.98 -25.70
C ASN A 751 0.79 20.09 -25.30
N GLY A 752 1.92 20.21 -26.00
CA GLY A 752 2.91 21.28 -25.77
C GLY A 752 3.80 21.08 -24.52
N GLY A 753 3.72 19.92 -23.87
CA GLY A 753 4.63 19.55 -22.79
C GLY A 753 5.98 18.99 -23.32
N MET A 754 6.82 18.52 -22.43
CA MET A 754 8.08 17.86 -22.75
C MET A 754 7.79 16.46 -23.36
N ALA A 755 8.46 16.10 -24.46
CA ALA A 755 8.45 14.74 -24.98
C ALA A 755 9.21 13.81 -24.03
N ASP A 756 8.72 12.57 -23.86
CA ASP A 756 9.34 11.58 -22.97
C ASP A 756 9.61 12.14 -21.55
N PRO A 757 8.58 12.62 -20.84
CA PRO A 757 8.76 13.31 -19.56
C PRO A 757 9.34 12.41 -18.45
N TYR A 758 9.34 11.10 -18.64
CA TYR A 758 9.92 10.15 -17.69
C TYR A 758 11.22 9.50 -18.19
N LEU A 759 11.86 10.08 -19.23
CA LEU A 759 13.20 9.72 -19.72
C LEU A 759 13.33 8.23 -20.11
N VAL A 760 12.26 7.65 -20.68
CA VAL A 760 12.23 6.27 -21.15
C VAL A 760 13.28 6.03 -22.24
N LEU A 761 13.32 6.93 -23.24
CA LEU A 761 14.30 6.81 -24.34
C LEU A 761 15.72 7.14 -23.86
N LYS A 762 15.87 8.06 -22.92
CA LYS A 762 17.17 8.46 -22.36
C LYS A 762 17.90 7.31 -21.69
N ASP A 763 17.18 6.54 -20.88
CA ASP A 763 17.77 5.42 -20.12
C ASP A 763 17.74 4.09 -20.89
N PHE A 764 17.12 4.04 -22.09
CA PHE A 764 16.94 2.81 -22.85
C PHE A 764 18.24 2.06 -23.11
N GLY A 765 19.27 2.76 -23.56
CA GLY A 765 20.56 2.14 -23.90
C GLY A 765 21.26 1.51 -22.69
N SER A 766 21.27 2.19 -21.55
CA SER A 766 21.84 1.66 -20.30
C SER A 766 21.03 0.49 -19.74
N TYR A 767 19.68 0.55 -19.84
CA TYR A 767 18.82 -0.57 -19.47
C TYR A 767 19.06 -1.81 -20.34
N GLN A 768 19.15 -1.63 -21.65
CA GLN A 768 19.46 -2.72 -22.60
C GLN A 768 20.82 -3.38 -22.29
N GLN A 769 21.82 -2.58 -21.94
CA GLN A 769 23.13 -3.10 -21.52
C GLN A 769 23.03 -3.89 -20.21
N ALA A 770 22.35 -3.37 -19.20
CA ALA A 770 22.13 -4.06 -17.93
C ALA A 770 21.40 -5.40 -18.13
N GLN A 771 20.37 -5.42 -18.98
CA GLN A 771 19.63 -6.62 -19.35
C GLN A 771 20.50 -7.66 -20.07
N SER A 772 21.42 -7.20 -20.90
CA SER A 772 22.37 -8.10 -21.59
C SER A 772 23.34 -8.76 -20.60
N HIS A 773 23.87 -7.99 -19.65
CA HIS A 773 24.74 -8.53 -18.60
C HIS A 773 24.00 -9.51 -17.69
N LEU A 774 22.78 -9.16 -17.29
CA LEU A 774 21.90 -10.02 -16.50
C LEU A 774 21.63 -11.36 -17.21
N GLY A 775 21.30 -11.32 -18.50
CA GLY A 775 21.06 -12.51 -19.30
C GLY A 775 22.29 -13.40 -19.45
N ALA A 776 23.47 -12.80 -19.57
CA ALA A 776 24.75 -13.53 -19.62
C ALA A 776 25.07 -14.20 -18.27
N ASP A 777 24.89 -13.49 -17.16
CA ASP A 777 25.12 -14.02 -15.82
C ASP A 777 24.16 -15.16 -15.45
N TYR A 778 22.90 -15.10 -15.94
CA TYR A 778 21.90 -16.14 -15.69
C TYR A 778 22.26 -17.50 -16.31
N LEU A 779 23.05 -17.53 -17.39
CA LEU A 779 23.52 -18.79 -18.00
C LEU A 779 24.45 -19.58 -17.07
N ASP A 780 25.15 -18.93 -16.13
CA ASP A 780 25.88 -19.56 -15.05
C ASP A 780 24.98 -19.70 -13.80
N GLN A 781 24.26 -20.79 -13.71
CA GLN A 781 23.29 -21.05 -12.64
C GLN A 781 23.88 -21.05 -11.23
N LYS A 782 25.15 -21.41 -11.06
CA LYS A 782 25.84 -21.37 -9.75
C LYS A 782 26.11 -19.94 -9.34
N LYS A 783 26.61 -19.12 -10.26
CA LYS A 783 26.81 -17.69 -10.06
C LYS A 783 25.49 -16.99 -9.77
N TRP A 784 24.42 -17.35 -10.48
CA TRP A 784 23.11 -16.77 -10.29
C TRP A 784 22.55 -17.10 -8.90
N THR A 785 22.52 -18.37 -8.51
CA THR A 785 22.03 -18.79 -7.19
C THR A 785 22.82 -18.15 -6.04
N ARG A 786 24.14 -17.98 -6.22
CA ARG A 786 24.99 -17.24 -5.26
C ARG A 786 24.49 -15.81 -5.05
N LYS A 787 24.14 -15.10 -6.14
CA LYS A 787 23.57 -13.74 -6.05
C LYS A 787 22.21 -13.77 -5.31
N GLU A 788 21.34 -14.74 -5.59
CA GLU A 788 20.06 -14.91 -4.90
C GLU A 788 20.24 -15.11 -3.38
N ILE A 789 21.19 -15.96 -2.96
CA ILE A 789 21.49 -16.20 -1.54
C ILE A 789 21.99 -14.92 -0.86
N ILE A 790 22.87 -14.15 -1.50
CA ILE A 790 23.38 -12.89 -0.97
C ILE A 790 22.24 -11.86 -0.80
N ASN A 791 21.31 -11.80 -1.76
CA ASN A 791 20.14 -10.94 -1.65
C ASN A 791 19.28 -11.31 -0.44
N VAL A 792 18.98 -12.60 -0.23
CA VAL A 792 18.26 -13.06 0.97
C VAL A 792 19.03 -12.69 2.24
N ALA A 793 20.32 -13.02 2.31
CA ALA A 793 21.16 -12.77 3.47
C ALA A 793 21.18 -11.29 3.91
N LYS A 794 21.17 -10.38 2.95
CA LYS A 794 21.25 -8.94 3.18
C LYS A 794 19.86 -8.26 3.33
N SER A 795 18.76 -9.01 3.21
CA SER A 795 17.41 -8.44 3.26
C SER A 795 16.89 -8.12 4.66
N GLY A 796 17.58 -8.54 5.72
CA GLY A 796 17.11 -8.41 7.11
C GLY A 796 16.78 -6.99 7.53
N VAL A 797 17.51 -6.01 7.05
CA VAL A 797 17.30 -4.58 7.31
C VAL A 797 15.92 -4.09 6.83
N PHE A 798 15.30 -4.76 5.86
CA PHE A 798 13.98 -4.41 5.35
C PHE A 798 12.83 -5.06 6.13
N SER A 799 13.07 -5.52 7.35
CA SER A 799 12.00 -5.92 8.28
C SER A 799 11.16 -4.73 8.71
N SER A 800 9.82 -4.86 8.64
CA SER A 800 8.93 -3.85 9.22
C SER A 800 9.04 -3.79 10.76
N ASP A 801 9.55 -4.84 11.43
CA ASP A 801 9.84 -4.78 12.86
C ASP A 801 10.94 -3.78 13.19
N ARG A 802 12.02 -3.73 12.37
CA ARG A 802 13.05 -2.69 12.47
C ARG A 802 12.44 -1.31 12.24
N THR A 803 11.64 -1.16 11.17
CA THR A 803 10.98 0.11 10.84
C THR A 803 10.11 0.60 12.00
N ILE A 804 9.29 -0.27 12.60
CA ILE A 804 8.43 0.10 13.74
C ILE A 804 9.23 0.47 14.98
N ARG A 805 10.35 -0.21 15.26
CA ARG A 805 11.23 0.20 16.36
C ARG A 805 11.77 1.62 16.13
N GLU A 806 12.24 1.94 14.94
CA GLU A 806 12.70 3.29 14.60
C GLU A 806 11.60 4.35 14.74
N TYR A 807 10.40 4.09 14.23
CA TYR A 807 9.25 4.99 14.44
C TYR A 807 8.93 5.15 15.93
N ASN A 808 8.99 4.07 16.69
CA ASN A 808 8.71 4.13 18.12
C ASN A 808 9.75 4.93 18.89
N ASP A 809 11.02 4.69 18.60
CA ASP A 809 12.16 5.35 19.31
C ASP A 809 12.24 6.84 18.96
N LEU A 810 11.95 7.21 17.71
CA LEU A 810 12.11 8.57 17.22
C LEU A 810 10.85 9.44 17.31
N ILE A 811 9.66 8.83 17.23
CA ILE A 811 8.41 9.58 16.99
C ILE A 811 7.31 9.25 18.00
N TRP A 812 6.96 7.95 18.18
CA TRP A 812 5.73 7.60 18.92
C TRP A 812 5.93 7.44 20.43
N HIS A 813 7.06 6.89 20.84
CA HIS A 813 7.40 6.62 22.25
C HIS A 813 6.34 5.78 22.98
N LEU A 814 5.87 4.70 22.32
CA LEU A 814 4.95 3.74 22.91
C LEU A 814 5.71 2.79 23.86
N THR A 815 5.04 2.34 24.91
CA THR A 815 5.58 1.31 25.81
C THR A 815 4.95 -0.04 25.47
N PRO A 816 5.74 -1.10 25.23
CA PRO A 816 5.20 -2.43 25.01
C PRO A 816 4.37 -2.90 26.21
N LEU A 817 3.21 -3.51 25.92
CA LEU A 817 2.38 -4.11 26.95
C LEU A 817 3.05 -5.35 27.55
N THR A 818 3.00 -5.48 28.87
CA THR A 818 3.60 -6.58 29.60
C THR A 818 2.54 -7.51 30.16
N LYS A 819 2.77 -8.82 30.08
CA LYS A 819 1.93 -9.80 30.77
C LYS A 819 2.24 -9.70 32.28
N LYS A 820 1.29 -9.24 33.07
CA LYS A 820 1.39 -9.45 34.52
C LYS A 820 1.09 -10.92 34.79
N HIS A 821 2.12 -11.68 35.19
CA HIS A 821 2.03 -13.08 35.62
C HIS A 821 1.10 -13.25 36.80
#